data_72bc436b2f4a7072e60687541cc6b4eb
#
_entry.id   72bc436b2f4a7072e60687541cc6b4eb
#
_cell.length_a   1.000
_cell.length_b   1.000
_cell.length_c   1.000
_cell.angle_alpha   90.00
_cell.angle_beta   90.00
_cell.angle_gamma   90.00
#
_symmetry.space_group_name_H-M   'P 1'
#
loop_
_entity.id
_entity.type
_entity.pdbx_description
1 polymer ?
#
loop_
_entity_poly.entity_id
_entity_poly.type
_entity_poly.pdbx_seq_one_letter_code
_entity_poly.pdbx_strand_id
1 'polypeptide(L)'
;MRRRSISTATALAVVLSSASLVTGVASPAAADSAKTLPVKSVGDIVVDGTHQRVYISDPTGGKIVVTDYTGTVKATLTGLSGVTGLALSADSGQVYAAVKYGNRIVSVETGTYTQTASYPVGAAPGDLEVVDGRVWFTYDTNFGSLDVSGAEPVVHLAQRGDVDFYGAFGMFLASDPAVPGVLAAGNGGKLAVYDVSADGATLRVKGDMDTAVRQLDLTPDGSQVLTSWGDPDYGYGLGAYSTTDLTEQVGYPIDAYPNAVRVAPDGSIAGGSSSWYEPDVHIHRTGDPTPTREYDFPNTGNSSGADTLVDGALAWAPDTSRVFAVSVNTYGTYTLRALTDPTKELPTLKVSAPTKWERAKKLTVTGKLTSKTPLAAGTSLKVTRTDIESSNGKALAAVKTKADGSFSFTDTPSAGGKVTYKVSYAGDATHAPASGSDAVEVSRKATSLSLNNNGKLYSYGKDVTFTAHLGATYKSRTVAIYADPFGTDKPKKLLKTAKVNSKGNVSAIVDMTRDTTVTAVFAGDARSASKTVKSTAYAHAKISTTVSKHYKTGKIGSRTYYYFRKNTDPVFTTTMNYYAGRKQRFQLQVYYQGSWYDSGSQHFALATNGKSAVRLEAAGESGIRARMRSSYINSSSGDTVNSTTHGAWKYFTFTN
;
A
#
# COMPACT_ATOMS: atom_id res chain seq x y z
N MET A 1 -22.06 -25.30 -31.44
CA MET A 1 -20.78 -24.59 -31.32
C MET A 1 -21.07 -23.12 -30.98
N ARG A 2 -20.87 -22.73 -29.75
CA ARG A 2 -21.00 -21.33 -29.29
C ARG A 2 -19.61 -20.84 -28.86
N ARG A 3 -19.08 -19.87 -29.60
CA ARG A 3 -17.82 -19.19 -29.24
C ARG A 3 -18.16 -18.11 -28.22
N ARG A 4 -17.51 -18.18 -27.06
CA ARG A 4 -17.47 -17.08 -26.07
C ARG A 4 -16.27 -16.20 -26.43
N SER A 5 -16.52 -14.91 -26.65
CA SER A 5 -15.50 -13.89 -26.78
C SER A 5 -15.10 -13.40 -25.37
N ILE A 6 -13.84 -13.56 -25.05
CA ILE A 6 -13.21 -13.00 -23.83
C ILE A 6 -12.63 -11.64 -24.23
N SER A 7 -13.12 -10.57 -23.62
CA SER A 7 -12.54 -9.23 -23.77
C SER A 7 -11.35 -9.09 -22.82
N THR A 8 -10.17 -9.02 -23.38
CA THR A 8 -8.91 -8.74 -22.72
C THR A 8 -8.78 -7.23 -22.51
N ALA A 9 -8.72 -6.76 -21.27
CA ALA A 9 -8.34 -5.41 -20.95
C ALA A 9 -6.80 -5.31 -21.03
N THR A 10 -6.30 -4.57 -22.01
CA THR A 10 -4.88 -4.31 -22.21
C THR A 10 -4.45 -3.18 -21.30
N ALA A 11 -3.69 -3.48 -20.24
CA ALA A 11 -2.95 -2.51 -19.47
C ALA A 11 -1.68 -2.14 -20.24
N LEU A 12 -1.55 -0.89 -20.65
CA LEU A 12 -0.40 -0.34 -21.35
C LEU A 12 0.71 -0.07 -20.34
N ALA A 13 1.66 -0.99 -20.18
CA ALA A 13 2.91 -0.75 -19.47
C ALA A 13 3.88 -0.04 -20.41
N VAL A 14 4.17 1.23 -20.15
CA VAL A 14 5.23 1.98 -20.84
C VAL A 14 6.57 1.61 -20.22
N VAL A 15 7.33 0.77 -20.90
CA VAL A 15 8.75 0.52 -20.59
C VAL A 15 9.58 1.62 -21.23
N LEU A 16 10.12 2.53 -20.42
CA LEU A 16 11.13 3.49 -20.84
C LEU A 16 12.52 2.89 -20.55
N SER A 17 13.17 2.39 -21.57
CA SER A 17 14.60 2.09 -21.55
C SER A 17 15.38 3.41 -21.67
N SER A 18 16.00 3.88 -20.59
CA SER A 18 16.95 4.99 -20.59
C SER A 18 18.37 4.43 -20.51
N ALA A 19 19.17 4.78 -21.52
CA ALA A 19 20.60 4.53 -21.56
C ALA A 19 21.31 5.26 -20.41
N SER A 20 22.08 4.53 -19.62
CA SER A 20 22.81 5.03 -18.46
C SER A 20 24.07 5.75 -18.90
N LEU A 21 24.16 7.06 -18.71
CA LEU A 21 25.45 7.73 -18.52
C LEU A 21 25.91 7.46 -17.08
N VAL A 22 27.01 6.75 -16.95
CA VAL A 22 27.68 6.51 -15.67
C VAL A 22 28.39 7.80 -15.26
N THR A 23 27.72 8.65 -14.51
CA THR A 23 28.33 9.59 -13.58
C THR A 23 28.10 8.99 -12.20
N GLY A 24 29.16 8.82 -11.40
CA GLY A 24 29.10 8.22 -10.06
C GLY A 24 28.08 8.96 -9.17
N VAL A 25 26.86 8.52 -9.22
CA VAL A 25 25.80 8.89 -8.28
C VAL A 25 25.87 7.83 -7.20
N ALA A 26 26.17 8.22 -5.97
CA ALA A 26 25.93 7.35 -4.83
C ALA A 26 24.53 6.76 -4.99
N SER A 27 24.44 5.44 -5.03
CA SER A 27 23.14 4.75 -5.04
C SER A 27 22.32 5.29 -3.86
N PRO A 28 21.03 5.58 -4.02
CA PRO A 28 20.22 5.85 -2.87
C PRO A 28 20.35 4.65 -1.93
N ALA A 29 20.60 4.91 -0.63
CA ALA A 29 20.61 3.86 0.37
C ALA A 29 19.39 2.97 0.15
N ALA A 30 19.60 1.65 0.14
CA ALA A 30 18.50 0.73 0.00
C ALA A 30 17.53 0.99 1.17
N ALA A 31 16.25 1.17 0.89
CA ALA A 31 15.26 1.32 1.95
C ALA A 31 15.10 0.00 2.72
N ASP A 32 14.72 0.08 3.99
CA ASP A 32 14.35 -1.09 4.77
C ASP A 32 13.31 -1.91 4.01
N SER A 33 13.44 -3.23 4.06
CA SER A 33 12.54 -4.14 3.38
C SER A 33 11.93 -5.17 4.34
N ALA A 34 10.73 -5.64 4.03
CA ALA A 34 10.02 -6.66 4.78
C ALA A 34 9.44 -7.69 3.81
N LYS A 35 9.61 -8.98 4.12
CA LYS A 35 9.16 -10.07 3.27
C LYS A 35 8.66 -11.25 4.10
N THR A 36 7.43 -11.67 3.87
CA THR A 36 6.86 -12.85 4.51
C THR A 36 7.68 -14.10 4.18
N LEU A 37 8.01 -14.88 5.22
CA LEU A 37 8.74 -16.13 5.12
C LEU A 37 7.78 -17.33 5.10
N PRO A 38 8.09 -18.38 4.32
CA PRO A 38 7.31 -19.62 4.31
C PRO A 38 7.77 -20.57 5.44
N VAL A 39 7.86 -20.08 6.69
CA VAL A 39 8.25 -20.86 7.87
C VAL A 39 7.10 -21.02 8.86
N LYS A 40 7.19 -22.01 9.75
CA LYS A 40 6.24 -22.27 10.85
C LYS A 40 6.82 -21.89 12.22
N SER A 41 8.12 -21.76 12.31
CA SER A 41 8.87 -21.30 13.47
C SER A 41 10.23 -20.79 13.00
N VAL A 42 10.99 -20.16 13.88
CA VAL A 42 12.38 -19.79 13.62
C VAL A 42 13.22 -20.34 14.76
N GLY A 43 14.30 -21.04 14.44
CA GLY A 43 15.26 -21.54 15.40
C GLY A 43 16.50 -20.66 15.45
N ASP A 44 17.02 -20.30 14.29
CA ASP A 44 18.22 -19.47 14.16
C ASP A 44 18.27 -18.78 12.79
N ILE A 45 19.14 -17.77 12.69
CA ILE A 45 19.39 -16.99 11.48
C ILE A 45 20.88 -16.71 11.31
N VAL A 46 21.46 -17.04 10.14
CA VAL A 46 22.84 -16.69 9.80
C VAL A 46 22.94 -16.04 8.43
N VAL A 47 23.94 -15.19 8.26
CA VAL A 47 24.12 -14.37 7.04
C VAL A 47 25.44 -14.70 6.35
N ASP A 48 25.34 -15.22 5.14
CA ASP A 48 26.45 -15.41 4.22
C ASP A 48 26.69 -14.13 3.42
N GLY A 49 27.73 -13.39 3.76
CA GLY A 49 28.12 -12.17 3.07
C GLY A 49 28.71 -12.41 1.68
N THR A 50 29.34 -13.55 1.46
CA THR A 50 29.98 -13.90 0.18
C THR A 50 28.96 -14.07 -0.93
N HIS A 51 27.88 -14.79 -0.66
CA HIS A 51 26.81 -15.03 -1.64
C HIS A 51 25.61 -14.11 -1.45
N GLN A 52 25.60 -13.23 -0.44
CA GLN A 52 24.47 -12.37 -0.05
C GLN A 52 23.20 -13.19 0.21
N ARG A 53 23.30 -14.15 1.13
CA ARG A 53 22.21 -15.03 1.52
C ARG A 53 21.94 -14.96 3.01
N VAL A 54 20.68 -15.18 3.35
CA VAL A 54 20.21 -15.33 4.72
C VAL A 54 19.60 -16.71 4.85
N TYR A 55 20.12 -17.51 5.78
CA TYR A 55 19.65 -18.85 6.10
C TYR A 55 18.83 -18.78 7.38
N ILE A 56 17.61 -19.30 7.35
CA ILE A 56 16.67 -19.30 8.47
C ILE A 56 16.24 -20.74 8.72
N SER A 57 16.51 -21.27 9.91
CA SER A 57 16.02 -22.59 10.30
C SER A 57 14.58 -22.54 10.75
N ASP A 58 13.79 -23.56 10.37
CA ASP A 58 12.38 -23.76 10.75
C ASP A 58 12.24 -25.12 11.44
N PRO A 59 12.41 -25.18 12.77
CA PRO A 59 12.33 -26.42 13.55
C PRO A 59 11.02 -27.17 13.37
N THR A 60 9.89 -26.45 13.42
CA THR A 60 8.54 -27.01 13.25
C THR A 60 8.28 -27.47 11.82
N GLY A 61 8.81 -26.77 10.82
CA GLY A 61 8.71 -27.14 9.41
C GLY A 61 9.74 -28.17 8.97
N GLY A 62 10.77 -28.46 9.77
CA GLY A 62 11.84 -29.40 9.46
C GLY A 62 12.64 -29.00 8.22
N LYS A 63 12.96 -27.72 8.08
CA LYS A 63 13.60 -27.16 6.88
C LYS A 63 14.45 -25.92 7.19
N ILE A 64 15.34 -25.58 6.24
CA ILE A 64 16.03 -24.28 6.20
C ILE A 64 15.52 -23.52 4.98
N VAL A 65 15.12 -22.26 5.18
CA VAL A 65 14.75 -21.35 4.09
C VAL A 65 15.93 -20.44 3.81
N VAL A 66 16.34 -20.36 2.55
CA VAL A 66 17.43 -19.49 2.09
C VAL A 66 16.85 -18.35 1.30
N THR A 67 17.17 -17.11 1.66
CA THR A 67 16.72 -15.90 0.94
C THR A 67 17.92 -15.09 0.44
N ASP A 68 17.68 -14.17 -0.49
CA ASP A 68 18.60 -13.06 -0.70
C ASP A 68 18.39 -11.94 0.35
N TYR A 69 19.20 -10.91 0.29
CA TYR A 69 19.15 -9.75 1.20
C TYR A 69 17.86 -8.92 1.08
N THR A 70 17.02 -9.18 0.08
CA THR A 70 15.69 -8.57 -0.05
C THR A 70 14.57 -9.44 0.53
N GLY A 71 14.89 -10.63 1.05
CA GLY A 71 13.93 -11.61 1.56
C GLY A 71 13.31 -12.50 0.48
N THR A 72 13.80 -12.44 -0.77
CA THR A 72 13.32 -13.33 -1.83
C THR A 72 13.90 -14.72 -1.65
N VAL A 73 13.03 -15.72 -1.50
CA VAL A 73 13.45 -17.13 -1.31
C VAL A 73 14.22 -17.62 -2.54
N LYS A 74 15.40 -18.20 -2.31
CA LYS A 74 16.29 -18.80 -3.31
C LYS A 74 16.26 -20.32 -3.27
N ALA A 75 16.19 -20.88 -2.05
CA ALA A 75 16.14 -22.32 -1.84
C ALA A 75 15.36 -22.68 -0.58
N THR A 76 14.93 -23.92 -0.49
CA THR A 76 14.36 -24.53 0.72
C THR A 76 14.92 -25.94 0.86
N LEU A 77 15.64 -26.17 1.94
CA LEU A 77 16.25 -27.46 2.28
C LEU A 77 15.31 -28.19 3.23
N THR A 78 14.85 -29.36 2.89
CA THR A 78 13.85 -30.14 3.63
C THR A 78 14.43 -31.42 4.22
N GLY A 79 13.67 -32.12 5.09
CA GLY A 79 14.12 -33.37 5.72
C GLY A 79 15.02 -33.16 6.95
N LEU A 80 14.97 -31.96 7.53
CA LEU A 80 15.80 -31.52 8.67
C LEU A 80 14.93 -31.39 9.94
N SER A 81 14.35 -32.50 10.38
CA SER A 81 13.40 -32.50 11.51
C SER A 81 13.98 -31.95 12.79
N GLY A 82 13.38 -30.86 13.29
CA GLY A 82 13.83 -30.14 14.48
C GLY A 82 15.15 -29.39 14.26
N VAL A 83 15.40 -28.88 13.04
CA VAL A 83 16.59 -28.03 12.77
C VAL A 83 16.55 -26.76 13.60
N THR A 84 17.58 -26.51 14.40
CA THR A 84 17.71 -25.38 15.34
C THR A 84 18.88 -24.48 14.97
N GLY A 85 20.02 -24.62 15.61
CA GLY A 85 21.20 -23.79 15.40
C GLY A 85 21.81 -23.92 14.01
N LEU A 86 22.32 -22.81 13.51
CA LEU A 86 23.03 -22.68 12.24
C LEU A 86 24.39 -22.01 12.49
N ALA A 87 25.46 -22.47 11.82
CA ALA A 87 26.74 -21.78 11.84
C ALA A 87 27.39 -21.83 10.45
N LEU A 88 28.10 -20.77 10.07
CA LEU A 88 28.88 -20.70 8.83
C LEU A 88 30.31 -21.15 9.06
N SER A 89 30.88 -21.86 8.08
CA SER A 89 32.33 -22.05 8.04
C SER A 89 33.04 -20.70 7.84
N ALA A 90 34.30 -20.61 8.31
CA ALA A 90 35.06 -19.36 8.23
C ALA A 90 35.23 -18.82 6.79
N ASP A 91 35.28 -19.71 5.80
CA ASP A 91 35.32 -19.36 4.37
C ASP A 91 33.96 -19.10 3.73
N SER A 92 32.87 -19.17 4.51
CA SER A 92 31.50 -19.14 4.05
C SER A 92 31.13 -20.20 3.00
N GLY A 93 31.93 -21.28 2.90
CA GLY A 93 31.69 -22.37 1.93
C GLY A 93 30.60 -23.35 2.39
N GLN A 94 30.40 -23.48 3.71
CA GLN A 94 29.44 -24.41 4.31
C GLN A 94 28.55 -23.72 5.35
N VAL A 95 27.30 -24.14 5.43
CA VAL A 95 26.42 -23.92 6.58
C VAL A 95 26.28 -25.24 7.32
N TYR A 96 26.63 -25.25 8.59
CA TYR A 96 26.33 -26.36 9.49
C TYR A 96 24.96 -26.12 10.14
N ALA A 97 24.19 -27.20 10.30
CA ALA A 97 22.84 -27.12 10.88
C ALA A 97 22.61 -28.25 11.88
N ALA A 98 22.19 -27.90 13.08
CA ALA A 98 21.84 -28.85 14.13
C ALA A 98 20.48 -29.48 13.84
N VAL A 99 20.41 -30.79 13.61
CA VAL A 99 19.18 -31.56 13.37
C VAL A 99 18.86 -32.35 14.65
N LYS A 100 18.14 -31.69 15.56
CA LYS A 100 17.93 -32.15 16.94
C LYS A 100 17.33 -33.56 17.03
N TYR A 101 16.22 -33.82 16.30
CA TYR A 101 15.56 -35.11 16.33
C TYR A 101 16.28 -36.21 15.54
N GLY A 102 17.32 -35.84 14.81
CA GLY A 102 18.20 -36.78 14.11
C GLY A 102 19.51 -37.07 14.83
N ASN A 103 19.81 -36.43 15.99
CA ASN A 103 21.06 -36.49 16.74
C ASN A 103 22.28 -36.29 15.83
N ARG A 104 22.18 -35.33 14.90
CA ARG A 104 23.21 -35.11 13.87
C ARG A 104 23.37 -33.63 13.54
N ILE A 105 24.53 -33.30 13.01
CA ILE A 105 24.82 -32.02 12.36
C ILE A 105 24.92 -32.31 10.86
N VAL A 106 24.32 -31.50 10.04
CA VAL A 106 24.43 -31.58 8.56
C VAL A 106 25.26 -30.42 8.04
N SER A 107 26.01 -30.66 6.96
CA SER A 107 26.74 -29.63 6.24
C SER A 107 26.05 -29.37 4.89
N VAL A 108 25.89 -28.12 4.55
CA VAL A 108 25.25 -27.65 3.32
C VAL A 108 26.18 -26.67 2.61
N GLU A 109 26.49 -26.93 1.34
CA GLU A 109 27.30 -26.04 0.52
C GLU A 109 26.49 -24.77 0.17
N THR A 110 27.06 -23.60 0.43
CA THR A 110 26.40 -22.32 0.32
C THR A 110 26.14 -21.89 -1.13
N GLY A 111 27.01 -22.27 -2.05
CA GLY A 111 26.88 -21.93 -3.48
C GLY A 111 25.79 -22.69 -4.22
N THR A 112 25.56 -23.96 -3.84
CA THR A 112 24.62 -24.87 -4.52
C THR A 112 23.39 -25.21 -3.70
N TYR A 113 23.39 -24.90 -2.39
CA TYR A 113 22.36 -25.30 -1.42
C TYR A 113 22.20 -26.83 -1.31
N THR A 114 23.30 -27.57 -1.52
CA THR A 114 23.29 -29.04 -1.50
C THR A 114 23.83 -29.52 -0.16
N GLN A 115 23.13 -30.45 0.50
CA GLN A 115 23.67 -31.14 1.67
C GLN A 115 24.88 -32.00 1.24
N THR A 116 26.04 -31.68 1.77
CA THR A 116 27.29 -32.36 1.43
C THR A 116 27.62 -33.49 2.39
N ALA A 117 27.23 -33.38 3.67
CA ALA A 117 27.51 -34.37 4.68
C ALA A 117 26.43 -34.42 5.78
N SER A 118 26.49 -35.51 6.57
CA SER A 118 25.65 -35.69 7.75
C SER A 118 26.46 -36.43 8.81
N TYR A 119 26.67 -35.81 9.96
CA TYR A 119 27.52 -36.23 11.02
C TYR A 119 26.70 -36.63 12.24
N PRO A 120 26.57 -37.92 12.58
CA PRO A 120 25.99 -38.35 13.85
C PRO A 120 26.86 -37.84 15.03
N VAL A 121 26.25 -37.10 15.96
CA VAL A 121 26.96 -36.54 17.11
C VAL A 121 26.64 -37.22 18.45
N GLY A 122 25.74 -38.21 18.44
CA GLY A 122 25.38 -39.00 19.61
C GLY A 122 24.58 -38.27 20.69
N ALA A 123 24.17 -37.03 20.41
CA ALA A 123 23.34 -36.19 21.27
C ALA A 123 22.38 -35.35 20.42
N ALA A 124 21.34 -34.79 21.03
CA ALA A 124 20.37 -33.90 20.35
C ALA A 124 20.95 -32.46 20.24
N PRO A 125 21.61 -32.09 19.12
CA PRO A 125 22.30 -30.80 19.04
C PRO A 125 21.30 -29.63 19.02
N GLY A 126 21.68 -28.52 19.70
CA GLY A 126 20.89 -27.31 19.81
C GLY A 126 21.48 -26.13 19.03
N ASP A 127 22.23 -25.29 19.75
CA ASP A 127 22.93 -24.14 19.20
C ASP A 127 24.28 -24.54 18.63
N LEU A 128 24.78 -23.78 17.65
CA LEU A 128 26.03 -24.07 16.94
C LEU A 128 26.93 -22.85 16.85
N GLU A 129 28.26 -23.08 17.03
CA GLU A 129 29.31 -22.10 16.72
C GLU A 129 30.49 -22.77 15.98
N VAL A 130 31.21 -22.02 15.15
CA VAL A 130 32.40 -22.49 14.46
C VAL A 130 33.63 -21.74 15.00
N VAL A 131 34.50 -22.44 15.70
CA VAL A 131 35.77 -21.89 16.23
C VAL A 131 36.92 -22.72 15.71
N ASP A 132 37.89 -22.09 15.08
CA ASP A 132 39.09 -22.70 14.53
C ASP A 132 38.83 -23.94 13.64
N GLY A 133 37.76 -23.83 12.83
CA GLY A 133 37.34 -24.87 11.88
C GLY A 133 36.60 -26.05 12.52
N ARG A 134 36.33 -26.04 13.79
CA ARG A 134 35.51 -27.03 14.50
C ARG A 134 34.11 -26.50 14.73
N VAL A 135 33.13 -27.39 14.66
CA VAL A 135 31.73 -27.07 14.99
C VAL A 135 31.51 -27.41 16.47
N TRP A 136 31.27 -26.40 17.27
CA TRP A 136 30.84 -26.52 18.66
C TRP A 136 29.34 -26.55 18.73
N PHE A 137 28.76 -27.42 19.56
CA PHE A 137 27.31 -27.58 19.63
C PHE A 137 26.82 -27.83 21.05
N THR A 138 25.69 -27.23 21.39
CA THR A 138 25.00 -27.48 22.67
C THR A 138 24.16 -28.76 22.60
N TYR A 139 23.97 -29.41 23.73
CA TYR A 139 22.98 -30.45 23.96
C TYR A 139 22.67 -30.53 25.45
N ASP A 140 21.38 -30.66 25.79
CA ASP A 140 20.91 -30.62 27.18
C ASP A 140 21.50 -29.41 27.94
N THR A 141 22.31 -29.67 29.03
CA THR A 141 23.05 -28.66 29.80
C THR A 141 24.54 -28.79 29.58
N ASN A 142 24.96 -29.22 28.41
CA ASN A 142 26.37 -29.45 28.05
C ASN A 142 26.64 -28.96 26.62
N PHE A 143 27.90 -29.02 26.22
CA PHE A 143 28.29 -28.83 24.84
C PHE A 143 29.38 -29.80 24.44
N GLY A 144 29.56 -29.97 23.14
CA GLY A 144 30.56 -30.79 22.51
C GLY A 144 31.16 -30.14 21.28
N SER A 145 32.13 -30.81 20.66
CA SER A 145 32.70 -30.37 19.38
C SER A 145 32.68 -31.48 18.34
N LEU A 146 32.58 -31.09 17.07
CA LEU A 146 32.71 -31.94 15.91
C LEU A 146 33.85 -31.40 15.05
N ASP A 147 34.87 -32.22 14.86
CA ASP A 147 36.00 -31.98 13.95
C ASP A 147 35.75 -32.73 12.65
N VAL A 148 35.69 -31.99 11.54
CA VAL A 148 35.49 -32.52 10.18
C VAL A 148 36.71 -32.29 9.29
N SER A 149 37.86 -31.91 9.84
CA SER A 149 39.08 -31.63 9.10
C SER A 149 39.83 -32.89 8.65
N GLY A 150 39.61 -34.02 9.34
CA GLY A 150 40.20 -35.31 9.04
C GLY A 150 39.38 -36.15 8.05
N ALA A 151 39.91 -37.33 7.68
CA ALA A 151 39.23 -38.30 6.85
C ALA A 151 37.93 -38.84 7.50
N GLU A 152 37.93 -38.96 8.82
CA GLU A 152 36.79 -39.38 9.63
C GLU A 152 36.41 -38.24 10.59
N PRO A 153 35.12 -37.95 10.78
CA PRO A 153 34.68 -36.95 11.72
C PRO A 153 34.93 -37.41 13.16
N VAL A 154 35.42 -36.50 14.02
CA VAL A 154 35.68 -36.78 15.45
C VAL A 154 34.72 -35.95 16.30
N VAL A 155 34.00 -36.62 17.21
CA VAL A 155 33.05 -35.98 18.13
C VAL A 155 33.60 -36.07 19.56
N HIS A 156 33.68 -34.93 20.25
CA HIS A 156 33.98 -34.85 21.67
C HIS A 156 32.77 -34.31 22.41
N LEU A 157 32.22 -35.08 23.35
CA LEU A 157 31.12 -34.69 24.22
C LEU A 157 31.62 -34.22 25.61
N ALA A 158 30.71 -33.66 26.39
CA ALA A 158 30.94 -33.29 27.80
C ALA A 158 32.07 -32.28 28.02
N GLN A 159 32.12 -31.23 27.23
CA GLN A 159 33.19 -30.23 27.23
C GLN A 159 32.99 -29.08 28.27
N ARG A 160 31.89 -29.06 29.01
CA ARG A 160 31.53 -27.97 29.94
C ARG A 160 32.45 -27.90 31.19
N GLY A 161 33.24 -28.96 31.47
CA GLY A 161 34.02 -29.05 32.68
C GLY A 161 33.13 -29.09 33.94
N ASP A 162 33.55 -28.32 34.97
CA ASP A 162 32.86 -28.25 36.27
C ASP A 162 31.80 -27.12 36.35
N VAL A 163 31.36 -26.61 35.22
CA VAL A 163 30.27 -25.61 35.16
C VAL A 163 28.92 -26.32 35.21
N ASP A 164 28.11 -25.99 36.20
CA ASP A 164 26.78 -26.57 36.34
C ASP A 164 25.72 -25.64 35.71
N PHE A 165 25.54 -25.79 34.41
CA PHE A 165 24.50 -25.04 33.68
C PHE A 165 23.12 -25.60 34.02
N TYR A 166 22.18 -24.70 34.30
CA TYR A 166 20.80 -25.07 34.64
C TYR A 166 19.82 -24.04 34.09
N GLY A 167 18.55 -24.43 33.88
CA GLY A 167 17.48 -23.53 33.46
C GLY A 167 16.63 -24.09 32.33
N ALA A 168 15.52 -23.45 32.07
CA ALA A 168 14.50 -23.90 31.12
C ALA A 168 14.70 -23.37 29.69
N PHE A 169 15.60 -22.43 29.46
CA PHE A 169 15.71 -21.69 28.20
C PHE A 169 16.67 -22.28 27.17
N GLY A 170 17.24 -23.45 27.40
CA GLY A 170 18.28 -24.00 26.54
C GLY A 170 19.67 -23.48 26.94
N MET A 171 20.69 -23.90 26.22
CA MET A 171 22.06 -23.44 26.36
C MET A 171 22.50 -22.76 25.08
N PHE A 172 23.24 -21.66 25.19
CA PHE A 172 23.72 -20.85 24.09
C PHE A 172 25.23 -20.81 24.07
N LEU A 173 25.80 -20.73 22.88
CA LEU A 173 27.19 -20.51 22.62
C LEU A 173 27.39 -19.15 21.92
N ALA A 174 28.58 -18.59 22.05
CA ALA A 174 29.01 -17.46 21.25
C ALA A 174 30.49 -17.50 20.98
N SER A 175 30.85 -17.12 19.77
CA SER A 175 32.22 -16.93 19.32
C SER A 175 32.30 -15.76 18.35
N ASP A 176 33.50 -15.24 18.12
CA ASP A 176 33.72 -14.26 17.04
C ASP A 176 34.91 -14.72 16.17
N PRO A 177 34.77 -14.69 14.84
CA PRO A 177 35.85 -15.09 13.93
C PRO A 177 37.16 -14.29 14.10
N ALA A 178 37.08 -13.07 14.64
CA ALA A 178 38.28 -12.25 14.94
C ALA A 178 38.99 -12.68 16.22
N VAL A 179 38.37 -13.57 17.04
CA VAL A 179 38.88 -14.01 18.36
C VAL A 179 39.06 -15.53 18.37
N PRO A 180 40.07 -16.04 17.69
CA PRO A 180 40.32 -17.49 17.61
C PRO A 180 40.49 -18.11 19.00
N GLY A 181 40.05 -19.35 19.15
CA GLY A 181 40.22 -20.12 20.37
C GLY A 181 39.40 -19.65 21.58
N VAL A 182 38.40 -18.79 21.42
CA VAL A 182 37.52 -18.35 22.52
C VAL A 182 36.09 -18.75 22.26
N LEU A 183 35.45 -19.37 23.26
CA LEU A 183 34.04 -19.76 23.23
C LEU A 183 33.37 -19.32 24.53
N ALA A 184 32.31 -18.55 24.44
CA ALA A 184 31.43 -18.27 25.58
C ALA A 184 30.26 -19.25 25.59
N ALA A 185 29.80 -19.64 26.77
CA ALA A 185 28.64 -20.49 26.98
C ALA A 185 27.76 -19.93 28.10
N GLY A 186 26.45 -19.93 27.91
CA GLY A 186 25.49 -19.42 28.89
C GLY A 186 24.18 -20.16 28.90
N ASN A 187 23.59 -20.24 30.09
CA ASN A 187 22.29 -20.86 30.30
C ASN A 187 21.70 -20.41 31.64
N GLY A 188 20.41 -20.09 31.70
CA GLY A 188 19.77 -19.72 32.96
C GLY A 188 20.53 -18.59 33.65
N GLY A 189 20.98 -18.85 34.87
CA GLY A 189 21.80 -17.90 35.67
C GLY A 189 23.29 -18.16 35.63
N LYS A 190 23.85 -18.79 34.59
CA LYS A 190 25.29 -19.10 34.47
C LYS A 190 25.88 -18.53 33.18
N LEU A 191 27.10 -18.02 33.30
CA LEU A 191 27.94 -17.62 32.18
C LEU A 191 29.36 -18.18 32.39
N ALA A 192 29.98 -18.70 31.34
CA ALA A 192 31.33 -19.18 31.37
C ALA A 192 32.04 -18.85 30.03
N VAL A 193 33.35 -18.62 30.11
CA VAL A 193 34.22 -18.43 28.96
C VAL A 193 35.29 -19.53 28.96
N TYR A 194 35.55 -20.06 27.78
CA TYR A 194 36.48 -21.15 27.57
C TYR A 194 37.56 -20.77 26.57
N ASP A 195 38.76 -21.27 26.80
CA ASP A 195 39.79 -21.41 25.78
C ASP A 195 39.57 -22.74 25.07
N VAL A 196 39.38 -22.71 23.75
CA VAL A 196 39.08 -23.91 22.95
C VAL A 196 40.19 -24.18 21.95
N SER A 197 40.49 -25.47 21.76
CA SER A 197 41.55 -25.92 20.86
C SER A 197 41.24 -27.29 20.27
N ALA A 198 42.22 -27.89 19.60
CA ALA A 198 42.15 -29.28 19.12
C ALA A 198 41.95 -30.30 20.27
N ASP A 199 42.43 -30.01 21.45
CA ASP A 199 42.35 -30.90 22.61
C ASP A 199 41.03 -30.78 23.38
N GLY A 200 40.18 -29.80 23.05
CA GLY A 200 38.88 -29.55 23.68
C GLY A 200 38.76 -28.16 24.30
N ALA A 201 37.84 -28.03 25.26
CA ALA A 201 37.54 -26.77 25.95
C ALA A 201 38.17 -26.74 27.34
N THR A 202 38.89 -25.67 27.66
CA THR A 202 39.47 -25.39 28.98
C THR A 202 38.74 -24.19 29.60
N LEU A 203 38.18 -24.35 30.78
CA LEU A 203 37.45 -23.26 31.45
C LEU A 203 38.43 -22.14 31.81
N ARG A 204 38.15 -20.92 31.30
CA ARG A 204 38.87 -19.69 31.63
C ARG A 204 38.26 -19.03 32.87
N VAL A 205 36.97 -18.77 32.83
CA VAL A 205 36.23 -18.13 33.92
C VAL A 205 34.76 -18.57 33.90
N LYS A 206 34.11 -18.62 35.06
CA LYS A 206 32.69 -18.86 35.23
C LYS A 206 32.11 -17.99 36.33
N GLY A 207 30.81 -17.68 36.21
CA GLY A 207 30.07 -16.90 37.21
C GLY A 207 28.58 -17.17 37.20
N ASP A 208 27.98 -16.84 38.35
CA ASP A 208 26.53 -16.76 38.46
C ASP A 208 26.05 -15.41 37.94
N MET A 209 24.95 -15.42 37.19
CA MET A 209 24.27 -14.22 36.70
C MET A 209 23.00 -14.02 37.51
N ASP A 210 22.71 -12.79 37.91
CA ASP A 210 21.49 -12.46 38.66
C ASP A 210 20.23 -12.63 37.81
N THR A 211 20.40 -12.74 36.51
CA THR A 211 19.30 -12.85 35.53
C THR A 211 19.54 -14.00 34.55
N ALA A 212 18.46 -14.55 33.96
CA ALA A 212 18.57 -15.62 32.99
C ALA A 212 19.19 -15.14 31.68
N VAL A 213 20.29 -15.75 31.26
CA VAL A 213 20.86 -15.57 29.92
C VAL A 213 19.91 -16.15 28.89
N ARG A 214 19.38 -15.33 28.00
CA ARG A 214 18.47 -15.73 26.92
C ARG A 214 19.17 -15.83 25.56
N GLN A 215 20.24 -15.08 25.37
CA GLN A 215 21.16 -15.15 24.25
C GLN A 215 22.45 -14.48 24.62
N LEU A 216 23.52 -14.79 23.92
CA LEU A 216 24.82 -14.16 24.12
C LEU A 216 25.57 -13.99 22.81
N ASP A 217 26.53 -13.06 22.81
CA ASP A 217 27.44 -12.84 21.70
C ASP A 217 28.77 -12.28 22.21
N LEU A 218 29.85 -12.42 21.43
CA LEU A 218 31.20 -12.01 21.78
C LEU A 218 31.60 -10.75 21.00
N THR A 219 32.30 -9.81 21.66
CA THR A 219 32.85 -8.65 20.94
C THR A 219 34.03 -9.05 20.06
N PRO A 220 34.22 -8.38 18.87
CA PRO A 220 35.31 -8.74 17.94
C PRO A 220 36.73 -8.53 18.47
N ASP A 221 36.89 -7.76 19.54
CA ASP A 221 38.16 -7.60 20.25
C ASP A 221 38.36 -8.65 21.34
N GLY A 222 37.38 -9.54 21.54
CA GLY A 222 37.40 -10.60 22.55
C GLY A 222 37.34 -10.11 23.99
N SER A 223 37.11 -8.84 24.23
CA SER A 223 37.15 -8.27 25.58
C SER A 223 35.86 -8.50 26.39
N GLN A 224 34.71 -8.67 25.73
CA GLN A 224 33.42 -8.74 26.40
C GLN A 224 32.53 -9.85 25.82
N VAL A 225 31.73 -10.47 26.70
CA VAL A 225 30.54 -11.23 26.35
C VAL A 225 29.32 -10.36 26.63
N LEU A 226 28.45 -10.24 25.64
CA LEU A 226 27.16 -9.59 25.82
C LEU A 226 26.07 -10.64 26.02
N THR A 227 25.09 -10.32 26.89
CA THR A 227 23.93 -11.20 27.15
C THR A 227 22.65 -10.40 27.01
N SER A 228 21.61 -10.98 26.46
CA SER A 228 20.28 -10.42 26.59
C SER A 228 19.63 -10.93 27.89
N TRP A 229 19.06 -10.01 28.67
CA TRP A 229 18.42 -10.33 29.95
C TRP A 229 17.28 -9.37 30.25
N GLY A 230 16.35 -9.80 31.08
CA GLY A 230 15.28 -8.94 31.56
C GLY A 230 14.70 -9.44 32.86
N ASP A 231 14.66 -8.57 33.84
CA ASP A 231 14.01 -8.78 35.13
C ASP A 231 13.11 -7.57 35.44
N PRO A 232 11.83 -7.78 35.76
CA PRO A 232 10.92 -6.69 36.10
C PRO A 232 11.38 -5.83 37.27
N ASP A 233 12.17 -6.39 38.21
CA ASP A 233 12.61 -5.70 39.40
C ASP A 233 13.92 -4.93 39.20
N TYR A 234 14.77 -5.35 38.23
CA TYR A 234 16.10 -4.80 37.98
C TYR A 234 16.25 -4.06 36.65
N GLY A 235 15.19 -4.07 35.82
CA GLY A 235 15.17 -3.45 34.51
C GLY A 235 15.42 -4.42 33.37
N TYR A 236 15.52 -3.88 32.16
CA TYR A 236 15.70 -4.63 30.92
C TYR A 236 16.92 -4.09 30.17
N GLY A 237 17.72 -4.99 29.57
CA GLY A 237 18.84 -4.54 28.79
C GLY A 237 19.73 -5.67 28.25
N LEU A 238 20.87 -5.26 27.70
CA LEU A 238 21.97 -6.15 27.39
C LEU A 238 23.05 -5.95 28.47
N GLY A 239 23.40 -7.01 29.15
CA GLY A 239 24.57 -7.04 30.03
C GLY A 239 25.85 -7.19 29.23
N ALA A 240 26.93 -6.57 29.66
CA ALA A 240 28.26 -6.74 29.10
C ALA A 240 29.20 -7.15 30.21
N TYR A 241 29.97 -8.22 29.98
CA TYR A 241 30.86 -8.85 30.98
C TYR A 241 32.24 -9.08 30.39
N SER A 242 33.29 -8.80 31.18
CA SER A 242 34.67 -9.07 30.79
C SER A 242 34.88 -10.57 30.53
N THR A 243 35.54 -10.94 29.45
CA THR A 243 35.87 -12.34 29.13
C THR A 243 36.99 -12.90 30.03
N THR A 244 37.65 -12.06 30.85
CA THR A 244 38.75 -12.45 31.71
C THR A 244 38.28 -12.84 33.10
N ASP A 245 37.31 -12.09 33.67
CA ASP A 245 36.94 -12.24 35.09
C ASP A 245 35.41 -12.08 35.32
N LEU A 246 34.64 -11.90 34.26
CA LEU A 246 33.19 -11.61 34.26
C LEU A 246 32.80 -10.36 35.04
N THR A 247 33.74 -9.43 35.22
CA THR A 247 33.39 -8.11 35.77
C THR A 247 32.38 -7.41 34.84
N GLU A 248 31.30 -6.93 35.41
CA GLU A 248 30.26 -6.18 34.67
C GLU A 248 30.83 -4.89 34.08
N GLN A 249 30.47 -4.64 32.83
CA GLN A 249 30.85 -3.47 32.06
C GLN A 249 29.62 -2.60 31.80
N VAL A 250 29.75 -1.56 30.96
CA VAL A 250 28.65 -0.70 30.57
C VAL A 250 27.61 -1.52 29.79
N GLY A 251 26.42 -1.71 30.37
CA GLY A 251 25.30 -2.36 29.73
C GLY A 251 24.57 -1.44 28.75
N TYR A 252 23.72 -2.02 27.92
CA TYR A 252 22.96 -1.31 26.89
C TYR A 252 21.48 -1.45 27.18
N PRO A 253 20.78 -0.35 27.59
CA PRO A 253 19.37 -0.37 27.89
C PRO A 253 18.52 -0.76 26.66
N ILE A 254 17.50 -1.58 26.91
CA ILE A 254 16.46 -1.94 25.96
C ILE A 254 15.13 -1.79 26.72
N ASP A 255 14.10 -1.26 26.07
CA ASP A 255 12.87 -0.84 26.73
C ASP A 255 12.12 -1.97 27.45
N ALA A 256 11.96 -3.15 26.83
CA ALA A 256 11.25 -4.27 27.44
C ALA A 256 11.59 -5.61 26.76
N TYR A 257 11.55 -6.68 27.54
CA TYR A 257 11.64 -8.07 27.09
C TYR A 257 12.79 -8.37 26.11
N PRO A 258 14.06 -8.07 26.48
CA PRO A 258 15.21 -8.38 25.65
C PRO A 258 15.28 -9.87 25.30
N ASN A 259 15.39 -10.20 24.02
CA ASN A 259 15.35 -11.58 23.55
C ASN A 259 16.39 -11.92 22.49
N ALA A 260 17.22 -10.96 22.10
CA ALA A 260 18.28 -11.16 21.13
C ALA A 260 19.44 -10.18 21.36
N VAL A 261 20.68 -10.63 21.07
CA VAL A 261 21.88 -9.79 21.00
C VAL A 261 22.78 -10.29 19.87
N ARG A 262 23.31 -9.38 19.06
CA ARG A 262 24.34 -9.68 18.06
C ARG A 262 25.33 -8.51 17.93
N VAL A 263 26.59 -8.83 17.84
CA VAL A 263 27.67 -7.86 17.66
C VAL A 263 28.17 -7.92 16.21
N ALA A 264 28.35 -6.76 15.61
CA ALA A 264 28.87 -6.62 14.26
C ALA A 264 30.39 -6.68 14.24
N PRO A 265 31.04 -6.98 13.09
CA PRO A 265 32.50 -6.95 12.98
C PRO A 265 33.18 -5.61 13.30
N ASP A 266 32.42 -4.49 13.24
CA ASP A 266 32.89 -3.14 13.64
C ASP A 266 32.64 -2.82 15.11
N GLY A 267 32.13 -3.79 15.90
CA GLY A 267 31.77 -3.64 17.30
C GLY A 267 30.39 -3.01 17.55
N SER A 268 29.63 -2.66 16.53
CA SER A 268 28.23 -2.19 16.70
C SER A 268 27.37 -3.32 17.26
N ILE A 269 26.43 -2.97 18.14
CA ILE A 269 25.61 -3.94 18.87
C ILE A 269 24.15 -3.78 18.44
N ALA A 270 23.52 -4.90 18.07
CA ALA A 270 22.08 -4.98 17.86
C ALA A 270 21.44 -5.73 19.02
N GLY A 271 20.58 -5.07 19.76
CA GLY A 271 19.75 -5.66 20.79
C GLY A 271 18.31 -5.80 20.33
N GLY A 272 17.71 -6.95 20.60
CA GLY A 272 16.33 -7.27 20.22
C GLY A 272 15.36 -7.28 21.38
N SER A 273 14.11 -6.92 21.12
CA SER A 273 13.01 -6.92 22.08
C SER A 273 11.77 -7.64 21.51
N SER A 274 11.07 -8.38 22.36
CA SER A 274 9.76 -8.96 22.02
C SER A 274 8.56 -8.11 22.48
N SER A 275 8.74 -6.79 22.59
CA SER A 275 7.69 -5.87 22.99
C SER A 275 6.65 -5.66 21.88
N TRP A 276 5.42 -5.32 22.29
CA TRP A 276 4.34 -4.95 21.38
C TRP A 276 4.20 -3.43 21.18
N TYR A 277 4.85 -2.62 22.01
CA TYR A 277 4.61 -1.17 22.09
C TYR A 277 5.90 -0.34 22.05
N GLU A 278 7.02 -0.95 22.32
CA GLU A 278 8.35 -0.33 22.27
C GLU A 278 9.14 -0.86 21.06
N PRO A 279 10.20 -0.18 20.63
CA PRO A 279 11.03 -0.61 19.51
C PRO A 279 11.55 -2.03 19.65
N ASP A 280 11.55 -2.77 18.55
CA ASP A 280 11.93 -4.19 18.49
C ASP A 280 13.45 -4.40 18.35
N VAL A 281 14.15 -3.43 17.74
CA VAL A 281 15.61 -3.52 17.54
C VAL A 281 16.27 -2.20 17.90
N HIS A 282 17.28 -2.28 18.77
CA HIS A 282 18.10 -1.16 19.24
C HIS A 282 19.53 -1.34 18.75
N ILE A 283 20.09 -0.30 18.13
CA ILE A 283 21.47 -0.32 17.65
C ILE A 283 22.31 0.61 18.52
N HIS A 284 23.36 0.05 19.14
CA HIS A 284 24.28 0.79 19.98
C HIS A 284 25.70 0.77 19.38
N ARG A 285 26.50 1.73 19.80
CA ARG A 285 27.97 1.69 19.62
C ARG A 285 28.62 1.11 20.88
N THR A 286 29.68 0.39 20.71
CA THR A 286 30.45 -0.12 21.86
C THR A 286 30.76 1.00 22.87
N GLY A 287 30.40 0.78 24.13
CA GLY A 287 30.60 1.74 25.22
C GLY A 287 29.60 2.92 25.27
N ASP A 288 28.64 3.01 24.35
CA ASP A 288 27.58 4.04 24.39
C ASP A 288 26.21 3.40 24.71
N PRO A 289 25.66 3.63 25.90
CA PRO A 289 24.37 3.09 26.30
C PRO A 289 23.20 3.72 25.52
N THR A 290 23.42 4.85 24.82
CA THR A 290 22.37 5.51 24.06
C THR A 290 22.25 4.90 22.67
N PRO A 291 21.08 4.34 22.26
CA PRO A 291 20.95 3.74 20.95
C PRO A 291 21.14 4.79 19.84
N THR A 292 21.97 4.44 18.87
CA THR A 292 22.18 5.24 17.64
C THR A 292 20.90 5.25 16.80
N ARG A 293 20.22 4.08 16.77
CA ARG A 293 18.99 3.88 15.99
C ARG A 293 18.10 2.85 16.67
N GLU A 294 16.80 3.05 16.51
CA GLU A 294 15.76 2.14 16.97
C GLU A 294 14.83 1.81 15.81
N TYR A 295 14.32 0.59 15.79
CA TYR A 295 13.36 0.12 14.79
C TYR A 295 12.14 -0.44 15.49
N ASP A 296 11.00 0.11 15.20
CA ASP A 296 9.68 -0.31 15.66
C ASP A 296 8.95 -1.00 14.48
N PHE A 297 8.53 -2.26 14.66
CA PHE A 297 7.91 -3.01 13.61
C PHE A 297 6.42 -2.65 13.48
N PRO A 298 5.88 -2.56 12.26
CA PRO A 298 4.48 -2.26 12.08
C PRO A 298 3.59 -3.42 12.54
N ASN A 299 2.39 -3.12 12.98
CA ASN A 299 1.35 -4.12 13.23
C ASN A 299 0.81 -4.66 11.88
N THR A 300 1.08 -5.92 11.59
CA THR A 300 0.51 -6.65 10.44
C THR A 300 -0.54 -7.68 10.84
N GLY A 301 -0.81 -7.81 12.14
CA GLY A 301 -1.80 -8.70 12.73
C GLY A 301 -3.12 -8.03 13.07
N ASN A 302 -3.79 -8.52 14.11
CA ASN A 302 -5.06 -7.99 14.63
C ASN A 302 -4.98 -7.57 16.10
N SER A 303 -3.78 -7.45 16.66
CA SER A 303 -3.55 -6.93 18.01
C SER A 303 -3.63 -5.40 18.06
N SER A 304 -3.59 -4.84 19.26
CA SER A 304 -3.40 -3.39 19.46
C SER A 304 -1.93 -2.96 19.39
N GLY A 305 -0.98 -3.92 19.38
CA GLY A 305 0.46 -3.68 19.36
C GLY A 305 1.13 -4.11 18.06
N ALA A 306 2.42 -3.87 17.95
CA ALA A 306 3.26 -4.18 16.79
C ALA A 306 3.47 -5.71 16.57
N ASP A 307 4.08 -6.08 15.44
CA ASP A 307 4.69 -7.41 15.29
C ASP A 307 5.92 -7.48 16.21
N THR A 308 6.21 -8.64 16.80
CA THR A 308 7.33 -8.78 17.75
C THR A 308 8.53 -9.49 17.13
N LEU A 309 9.73 -9.18 17.59
CA LEU A 309 10.92 -9.93 17.23
C LEU A 309 10.83 -11.36 17.78
N VAL A 310 11.18 -12.34 16.95
CA VAL A 310 11.33 -13.74 17.38
C VAL A 310 12.63 -13.88 18.17
N ASP A 311 12.60 -14.68 19.25
CA ASP A 311 13.75 -14.93 20.12
C ASP A 311 14.99 -15.31 19.30
N GLY A 312 16.11 -14.64 19.54
CA GLY A 312 17.37 -14.88 18.88
C GLY A 312 17.46 -14.53 17.39
N ALA A 313 16.36 -14.12 16.75
CA ALA A 313 16.28 -13.96 15.31
C ALA A 313 16.84 -12.62 14.81
N LEU A 314 18.06 -12.29 15.19
CA LEU A 314 18.87 -11.17 14.70
C LEU A 314 20.18 -11.68 14.07
N ALA A 315 20.61 -11.05 12.97
CA ALA A 315 21.93 -11.29 12.40
C ALA A 315 22.44 -10.07 11.64
N TRP A 316 23.72 -9.76 11.77
CA TRP A 316 24.38 -8.73 10.98
C TRP A 316 24.80 -9.23 9.60
N ALA A 317 24.72 -8.35 8.59
CA ALA A 317 25.52 -8.54 7.41
C ALA A 317 27.00 -8.34 7.77
N PRO A 318 27.94 -9.19 7.27
CA PRO A 318 29.37 -9.06 7.63
C PRO A 318 30.01 -7.72 7.23
N ASP A 319 29.42 -6.98 6.29
CA ASP A 319 29.82 -5.63 5.88
C ASP A 319 29.16 -4.52 6.72
N THR A 320 28.44 -4.85 7.78
CA THR A 320 27.68 -3.96 8.68
C THR A 320 26.62 -3.10 8.02
N SER A 321 26.37 -3.30 6.72
CA SER A 321 25.42 -2.51 5.95
C SER A 321 23.95 -2.74 6.36
N ARG A 322 23.66 -3.86 7.04
CA ARG A 322 22.30 -4.29 7.43
C ARG A 322 22.28 -5.12 8.70
N VAL A 323 21.15 -5.04 9.38
CA VAL A 323 20.69 -6.05 10.34
C VAL A 323 19.50 -6.76 9.74
N PHE A 324 19.50 -8.09 9.81
CA PHE A 324 18.36 -8.92 9.51
C PHE A 324 17.66 -9.33 10.79
N ALA A 325 16.33 -9.18 10.80
CA ALA A 325 15.48 -9.56 11.92
C ALA A 325 14.29 -10.37 11.41
N VAL A 326 13.84 -11.36 12.17
CA VAL A 326 12.58 -12.04 11.87
C VAL A 326 11.54 -11.64 12.90
N SER A 327 10.44 -11.04 12.44
CA SER A 327 9.29 -10.75 13.29
C SER A 327 8.14 -11.72 13.07
N VAL A 328 7.27 -11.83 14.08
CA VAL A 328 6.04 -12.63 14.02
C VAL A 328 4.85 -11.78 14.44
N ASN A 329 3.74 -11.91 13.74
CA ASN A 329 2.48 -11.28 14.10
C ASN A 329 1.53 -12.24 14.83
N THR A 330 0.40 -11.73 15.29
CA THR A 330 -0.62 -12.51 16.02
C THR A 330 -1.31 -13.60 15.20
N TYR A 331 -1.12 -13.63 13.88
CA TYR A 331 -1.58 -14.74 13.02
C TYR A 331 -0.53 -15.84 12.84
N GLY A 332 0.65 -15.72 13.49
CA GLY A 332 1.76 -16.63 13.28
C GLY A 332 2.43 -16.47 11.91
N THR A 333 2.36 -15.26 11.31
CA THR A 333 3.05 -14.96 10.06
C THR A 333 4.43 -14.40 10.37
N TYR A 334 5.45 -15.07 9.88
CA TYR A 334 6.85 -14.67 10.04
C TYR A 334 7.29 -13.77 8.88
N THR A 335 8.03 -12.72 9.21
CA THR A 335 8.50 -11.72 8.25
C THR A 335 9.98 -11.44 8.43
N LEU A 336 10.78 -11.68 7.38
CA LEU A 336 12.18 -11.22 7.35
C LEU A 336 12.20 -9.72 7.08
N ARG A 337 12.88 -8.98 7.94
CA ARG A 337 13.14 -7.55 7.84
C ARG A 337 14.62 -7.32 7.60
N ALA A 338 14.97 -6.58 6.56
CA ALA A 338 16.32 -6.11 6.31
C ALA A 338 16.39 -4.63 6.66
N LEU A 339 17.06 -4.31 7.75
CA LEU A 339 17.21 -2.96 8.30
C LEU A 339 18.52 -2.39 7.77
N THR A 340 18.44 -1.33 6.98
CA THR A 340 19.56 -0.79 6.20
C THR A 340 20.26 0.36 6.93
N ASP A 341 21.58 0.47 6.74
CA ASP A 341 22.42 1.50 7.37
C ASP A 341 22.17 1.63 8.90
N PRO A 342 22.14 0.54 9.67
CA PRO A 342 21.67 0.55 11.05
C PRO A 342 22.56 1.36 11.98
N THR A 343 23.84 1.50 11.67
CA THR A 343 24.83 2.26 12.47
C THR A 343 24.77 3.77 12.24
N LYS A 344 23.92 4.24 11.28
CA LYS A 344 23.77 5.66 10.97
C LYS A 344 22.58 6.27 11.68
N GLU A 345 22.75 7.45 12.22
CA GLU A 345 21.67 8.25 12.77
C GLU A 345 20.64 8.64 11.70
N LEU A 346 19.37 8.79 12.08
CA LEU A 346 18.30 9.23 11.22
C LEU A 346 18.06 10.75 11.34
N PRO A 347 18.55 11.57 10.40
CA PRO A 347 18.24 12.99 10.42
C PRO A 347 16.78 13.26 10.04
N THR A 348 16.20 14.26 10.68
CA THR A 348 14.89 14.80 10.31
C THR A 348 15.06 16.03 9.42
N LEU A 349 14.44 16.03 8.23
CA LEU A 349 14.47 17.15 7.30
C LEU A 349 13.07 17.73 7.13
N LYS A 350 12.83 18.90 7.71
CA LYS A 350 11.58 19.67 7.58
C LYS A 350 11.72 20.72 6.51
N VAL A 351 10.70 20.86 5.66
CA VAL A 351 10.61 21.89 4.61
C VAL A 351 9.32 22.67 4.84
N SER A 352 9.37 23.97 4.64
CA SER A 352 8.22 24.86 4.78
C SER A 352 8.15 25.84 3.62
N ALA A 353 7.06 25.78 2.86
CA ALA A 353 6.72 26.70 1.78
C ALA A 353 5.44 27.47 2.13
N PRO A 354 5.22 28.67 1.57
CA PRO A 354 3.95 29.38 1.74
C PRO A 354 2.79 28.54 1.18
N THR A 355 1.62 28.55 1.85
CA THR A 355 0.43 27.79 1.40
C THR A 355 -0.09 28.25 0.03
N LYS A 356 0.01 29.57 -0.26
CA LYS A 356 -0.41 30.18 -1.52
C LYS A 356 0.60 31.22 -1.98
N TRP A 357 0.79 31.32 -3.30
CA TRP A 357 1.69 32.32 -3.86
C TRP A 357 1.24 32.80 -5.24
N GLU A 358 1.72 33.96 -5.63
CA GLU A 358 1.46 34.54 -6.95
C GLU A 358 2.44 33.97 -7.98
N ARG A 359 1.93 33.53 -9.14
CA ARG A 359 2.77 33.01 -10.25
C ARG A 359 3.75 34.06 -10.75
N ALA A 360 4.98 33.64 -11.05
CA ALA A 360 6.07 34.48 -11.53
C ALA A 360 6.53 35.55 -10.54
N LYS A 361 6.20 35.39 -9.25
CA LYS A 361 6.78 36.17 -8.15
C LYS A 361 7.76 35.33 -7.35
N LYS A 362 8.84 35.96 -6.89
CA LYS A 362 9.86 35.34 -6.06
C LYS A 362 9.28 34.94 -4.73
N LEU A 363 9.37 33.66 -4.37
CA LEU A 363 9.01 33.14 -3.05
C LEU A 363 10.23 32.60 -2.30
N THR A 364 10.13 32.47 -1.00
CA THR A 364 11.15 31.87 -0.15
C THR A 364 10.61 30.58 0.45
N VAL A 365 11.40 29.51 0.35
CA VAL A 365 11.17 28.23 1.04
C VAL A 365 12.23 28.12 2.13
N THR A 366 11.82 27.69 3.33
CA THR A 366 12.69 27.50 4.48
C THR A 366 12.67 26.04 4.92
N GLY A 367 13.59 25.66 5.78
CA GLY A 367 13.57 24.35 6.40
C GLY A 367 14.67 24.18 7.43
N LYS A 368 14.70 22.98 8.01
CA LYS A 368 15.70 22.62 9.01
C LYS A 368 16.04 21.13 8.87
N LEU A 369 17.34 20.82 8.90
CA LEU A 369 17.89 19.48 9.01
C LEU A 369 18.40 19.31 10.46
N THR A 370 17.95 18.28 11.16
CA THR A 370 18.32 18.01 12.55
C THR A 370 18.69 16.52 12.73
N SER A 371 19.63 16.22 13.60
CA SER A 371 20.01 14.88 14.04
C SER A 371 20.37 14.92 15.53
N LYS A 372 20.51 13.77 16.20
CA LYS A 372 21.01 13.68 17.59
C LYS A 372 22.42 14.30 17.67
N THR A 373 23.33 13.84 16.83
CA THR A 373 24.65 14.46 16.63
C THR A 373 24.49 15.61 15.63
N PRO A 374 24.89 16.84 15.98
CA PRO A 374 24.75 17.97 15.07
C PRO A 374 25.53 17.78 13.77
N LEU A 375 24.86 18.01 12.65
CA LEU A 375 25.49 18.02 11.34
C LEU A 375 26.37 19.29 11.15
N ALA A 376 27.42 19.14 10.38
CA ALA A 376 28.33 20.27 10.09
C ALA A 376 27.60 21.42 9.41
N ALA A 377 27.94 22.67 9.79
CA ALA A 377 27.50 23.85 9.08
C ALA A 377 27.98 23.79 7.61
N GLY A 378 27.11 24.19 6.68
CA GLY A 378 27.42 24.12 5.26
C GLY A 378 27.11 22.78 4.60
N THR A 379 26.44 21.86 5.30
CA THR A 379 25.93 20.60 4.74
C THR A 379 25.06 20.88 3.50
N SER A 380 25.43 20.23 2.38
CA SER A 380 24.78 20.46 1.08
C SER A 380 23.48 19.69 0.95
N LEU A 381 22.42 20.37 0.52
CA LEU A 381 21.09 19.80 0.29
C LEU A 381 20.69 19.99 -1.17
N LYS A 382 20.23 18.91 -1.81
CA LYS A 382 19.69 18.93 -3.16
C LYS A 382 18.24 19.42 -3.12
N VAL A 383 17.90 20.37 -4.02
CA VAL A 383 16.54 20.90 -4.13
C VAL A 383 15.94 20.51 -5.47
N THR A 384 14.70 20.00 -5.44
CA THR A 384 13.95 19.65 -6.65
C THR A 384 12.55 20.27 -6.58
N ARG A 385 12.15 20.97 -7.63
CA ARG A 385 10.78 21.49 -7.83
C ARG A 385 10.01 20.59 -8.77
N THR A 386 8.80 20.20 -8.37
CA THR A 386 7.85 19.48 -9.22
C THR A 386 6.62 20.36 -9.45
N ASP A 387 6.21 20.51 -10.70
CA ASP A 387 5.02 21.26 -11.13
C ASP A 387 4.43 20.64 -12.40
N ILE A 388 3.34 21.20 -12.92
CA ILE A 388 2.64 20.68 -14.12
C ILE A 388 3.51 20.70 -15.40
N GLU A 389 4.55 21.53 -15.47
CA GLU A 389 5.48 21.58 -16.59
C GLU A 389 6.76 20.77 -16.34
N SER A 390 6.98 20.33 -15.11
CA SER A 390 8.15 19.58 -14.64
C SER A 390 7.70 18.42 -13.74
N SER A 391 6.87 17.53 -14.26
CA SER A 391 6.30 16.39 -13.50
C SER A 391 7.36 15.43 -12.97
N ASN A 392 8.49 15.27 -13.67
CA ASN A 392 9.63 14.45 -13.26
C ASN A 392 10.61 15.18 -12.33
N GLY A 393 10.30 16.43 -11.96
CA GLY A 393 11.14 17.27 -11.14
C GLY A 393 12.18 18.06 -11.94
N LYS A 394 12.33 19.33 -11.58
CA LYS A 394 13.38 20.25 -12.06
C LYS A 394 14.35 20.51 -10.92
N ALA A 395 15.63 20.19 -11.11
CA ALA A 395 16.67 20.54 -10.15
C ALA A 395 16.79 22.07 -10.04
N LEU A 396 16.86 22.54 -8.81
CA LEU A 396 17.23 23.93 -8.48
C LEU A 396 18.67 23.94 -7.93
N ALA A 397 19.21 25.13 -7.69
CA ALA A 397 20.50 25.27 -7.03
C ALA A 397 20.49 24.58 -5.65
N ALA A 398 21.55 23.86 -5.34
CA ALA A 398 21.72 23.25 -4.02
C ALA A 398 21.79 24.36 -2.94
N VAL A 399 21.27 24.06 -1.77
CA VAL A 399 21.32 24.97 -0.61
C VAL A 399 22.20 24.37 0.48
N LYS A 400 22.83 25.21 1.28
CA LYS A 400 23.65 24.80 2.43
C LYS A 400 22.98 25.13 3.74
N THR A 401 23.15 24.26 4.73
CA THR A 401 22.66 24.51 6.10
C THR A 401 23.52 25.55 6.81
N LYS A 402 22.90 26.28 7.73
CA LYS A 402 23.59 27.09 8.75
C LYS A 402 24.06 26.20 9.90
N ALA A 403 24.74 26.77 10.89
CA ALA A 403 25.22 26.06 12.06
C ALA A 403 24.08 25.44 12.92
N ASP A 404 22.89 26.04 12.90
CA ASP A 404 21.70 25.53 13.59
C ASP A 404 20.90 24.51 12.77
N GLY A 405 21.41 24.09 11.61
CA GLY A 405 20.76 23.19 10.67
C GLY A 405 19.68 23.86 9.80
N SER A 406 19.37 25.14 10.00
CA SER A 406 18.39 25.86 9.18
C SER A 406 18.92 26.15 7.77
N PHE A 407 18.01 26.20 6.78
CA PHE A 407 18.32 26.60 5.42
C PHE A 407 17.19 27.42 4.80
N SER A 408 17.51 28.17 3.76
CA SER A 408 16.50 28.85 2.95
C SER A 408 16.97 29.00 1.52
N PHE A 409 16.04 28.95 0.59
CA PHE A 409 16.29 29.26 -0.82
C PHE A 409 15.11 30.00 -1.42
N THR A 410 15.33 30.61 -2.58
CA THR A 410 14.28 31.33 -3.29
C THR A 410 14.04 30.72 -4.65
N ASP A 411 12.78 30.74 -5.11
CA ASP A 411 12.38 30.35 -6.46
C ASP A 411 11.34 31.31 -7.02
N THR A 412 11.17 31.27 -8.35
CA THR A 412 10.15 32.05 -9.06
C THR A 412 9.37 31.09 -9.96
N PRO A 413 8.31 30.44 -9.45
CA PRO A 413 7.58 29.43 -10.21
C PRO A 413 6.87 30.05 -11.41
N SER A 414 7.21 29.59 -12.60
CA SER A 414 6.58 30.01 -13.88
C SER A 414 5.25 29.30 -14.14
N ALA A 415 5.07 28.10 -13.58
CA ALA A 415 3.84 27.33 -13.63
C ALA A 415 2.98 27.60 -12.40
N GLY A 416 1.66 27.66 -12.58
CA GLY A 416 0.69 27.74 -11.51
C GLY A 416 0.08 26.37 -11.19
N GLY A 417 -0.70 26.31 -10.13
CA GLY A 417 -1.23 25.11 -9.51
C GLY A 417 -0.33 24.62 -8.40
N LYS A 418 -0.45 23.35 -8.03
CA LYS A 418 0.38 22.75 -6.99
C LYS A 418 1.85 22.71 -7.47
N VAL A 419 2.73 23.36 -6.72
CA VAL A 419 4.19 23.33 -6.91
C VAL A 419 4.77 22.72 -5.63
N THR A 420 5.50 21.62 -5.76
CA THR A 420 6.11 20.90 -4.64
C THR A 420 7.61 21.09 -4.66
N TYR A 421 8.18 21.45 -3.52
CA TYR A 421 9.62 21.51 -3.30
C TYR A 421 10.04 20.30 -2.46
N LYS A 422 10.90 19.46 -3.01
CA LYS A 422 11.55 18.37 -2.29
C LYS A 422 13.00 18.75 -2.03
N VAL A 423 13.41 18.68 -0.77
CA VAL A 423 14.81 18.85 -0.35
C VAL A 423 15.34 17.51 0.10
N SER A 424 16.56 17.17 -0.27
CA SER A 424 17.18 15.89 0.06
C SER A 424 18.61 16.10 0.54
N TYR A 425 18.92 15.41 1.62
CA TYR A 425 20.25 15.19 2.15
C TYR A 425 20.71 13.80 1.72
N ALA A 426 21.94 13.68 1.23
CA ALA A 426 22.44 12.40 0.70
C ALA A 426 22.93 11.42 1.78
N GLY A 427 23.04 11.89 3.02
CA GLY A 427 23.72 11.17 4.09
C GLY A 427 25.23 11.40 4.07
N ASP A 428 25.91 10.89 5.10
CA ASP A 428 27.36 10.84 5.23
C ASP A 428 27.77 9.53 5.93
N ALA A 429 28.97 9.47 6.46
CA ALA A 429 29.47 8.26 7.16
C ALA A 429 28.67 7.92 8.42
N THR A 430 28.12 8.93 9.10
CA THR A 430 27.44 8.78 10.41
C THR A 430 25.94 9.06 10.36
N HIS A 431 25.42 9.62 9.26
CA HIS A 431 24.02 9.98 9.11
C HIS A 431 23.42 9.35 7.85
N ALA A 432 22.25 8.78 8.00
CA ALA A 432 21.46 8.24 6.89
C ALA A 432 20.92 9.37 5.98
N PRO A 433 20.58 9.07 4.72
CA PRO A 433 19.90 10.01 3.85
C PRO A 433 18.55 10.45 4.42
N ALA A 434 18.22 11.74 4.21
CA ALA A 434 16.93 12.28 4.62
C ALA A 434 16.28 13.12 3.51
N SER A 435 14.96 13.17 3.49
CA SER A 435 14.25 14.07 2.57
C SER A 435 12.98 14.62 3.20
N GLY A 436 12.67 15.85 2.86
CA GLY A 436 11.43 16.52 3.23
C GLY A 436 10.81 17.21 2.03
N SER A 437 9.52 17.46 2.06
CA SER A 437 8.85 18.21 0.99
C SER A 437 7.69 19.01 1.53
N ASP A 438 7.41 20.14 0.86
CA ASP A 438 6.21 20.93 1.07
C ASP A 438 5.73 21.51 -0.25
N ALA A 439 4.47 21.94 -0.29
CA ALA A 439 3.82 22.38 -1.52
C ALA A 439 3.15 23.74 -1.34
N VAL A 440 3.23 24.56 -2.40
CA VAL A 440 2.55 25.84 -2.52
C VAL A 440 1.51 25.81 -3.64
N GLU A 441 0.32 26.36 -3.40
CA GLU A 441 -0.67 26.59 -4.46
C GLU A 441 -0.36 27.91 -5.15
N VAL A 442 0.20 27.84 -6.35
CA VAL A 442 0.60 29.00 -7.16
C VAL A 442 -0.58 29.43 -8.04
N SER A 443 -0.90 30.73 -8.04
CA SER A 443 -2.06 31.27 -8.76
C SER A 443 -2.01 30.98 -10.27
N ARG A 444 -3.21 30.76 -10.85
CA ARG A 444 -3.44 30.67 -12.30
C ARG A 444 -4.53 31.65 -12.70
N LYS A 445 -4.44 32.16 -13.92
CA LYS A 445 -5.47 33.04 -14.48
C LYS A 445 -6.80 32.29 -14.58
N ALA A 446 -7.89 32.91 -14.14
CA ALA A 446 -9.22 32.37 -14.32
C ALA A 446 -9.54 32.12 -15.81
N THR A 447 -10.18 31.00 -16.09
CA THR A 447 -10.53 30.58 -17.46
C THR A 447 -12.01 30.86 -17.71
N SER A 448 -12.32 31.44 -18.88
CA SER A 448 -13.68 31.53 -19.39
C SER A 448 -14.03 30.25 -20.13
N LEU A 449 -15.10 29.60 -19.72
CA LEU A 449 -15.72 28.45 -20.38
C LEU A 449 -17.23 28.59 -20.27
N SER A 450 -17.93 28.42 -21.37
CA SER A 450 -19.39 28.43 -21.42
C SER A 450 -19.94 27.24 -22.20
N LEU A 451 -21.18 26.91 -22.01
CA LEU A 451 -21.89 25.82 -22.69
C LEU A 451 -23.32 26.29 -23.00
N ASN A 452 -23.77 26.09 -24.24
CA ASN A 452 -25.08 26.51 -24.69
C ASN A 452 -26.21 25.56 -24.23
N ASN A 453 -27.44 25.89 -24.58
CA ASN A 453 -28.66 25.09 -24.43
C ASN A 453 -29.15 24.85 -23.01
N ASN A 454 -28.63 25.56 -22.01
CA ASN A 454 -29.12 25.44 -20.64
C ASN A 454 -30.61 25.88 -20.55
N GLY A 455 -31.43 25.06 -19.90
CA GLY A 455 -32.87 25.32 -19.69
C GLY A 455 -33.75 25.07 -20.91
N LYS A 456 -33.20 24.71 -22.07
CA LYS A 456 -34.01 24.51 -23.29
C LYS A 456 -34.72 23.17 -23.28
N LEU A 457 -35.96 23.16 -23.77
CA LEU A 457 -36.81 21.98 -23.90
C LEU A 457 -36.89 21.55 -25.38
N TYR A 458 -36.71 20.26 -25.64
CA TYR A 458 -36.68 19.69 -26.98
C TYR A 458 -37.72 18.57 -27.16
N SER A 459 -38.12 18.33 -28.39
CA SER A 459 -38.90 17.15 -28.73
C SER A 459 -38.11 15.88 -28.50
N TYR A 460 -38.81 14.80 -28.15
CA TYR A 460 -38.21 13.48 -28.00
C TYR A 460 -37.44 13.04 -29.25
N GLY A 461 -36.21 12.57 -29.07
CA GLY A 461 -35.34 12.06 -30.13
C GLY A 461 -34.79 13.17 -31.04
N LYS A 462 -34.79 14.43 -30.59
CA LYS A 462 -34.14 15.52 -31.32
C LYS A 462 -32.64 15.51 -31.08
N ASP A 463 -31.87 15.42 -32.15
CA ASP A 463 -30.43 15.65 -32.11
C ASP A 463 -30.11 17.12 -31.79
N VAL A 464 -29.46 17.36 -30.67
CA VAL A 464 -29.11 18.70 -30.19
C VAL A 464 -27.61 18.85 -30.09
N THR A 465 -27.07 19.85 -30.77
CA THR A 465 -25.64 20.18 -30.71
C THR A 465 -25.35 21.06 -29.51
N PHE A 466 -24.59 20.52 -28.55
CA PHE A 466 -24.03 21.28 -27.43
C PHE A 466 -22.66 21.81 -27.84
N THR A 467 -22.46 23.10 -27.73
CA THR A 467 -21.21 23.78 -28.07
C THR A 467 -20.62 24.43 -26.83
N ALA A 468 -19.43 23.96 -26.46
CA ALA A 468 -18.62 24.60 -25.46
C ALA A 468 -17.73 25.66 -26.12
N HIS A 469 -17.66 26.85 -25.51
CA HIS A 469 -16.75 27.92 -25.91
C HIS A 469 -15.72 28.18 -24.83
N LEU A 470 -14.44 27.96 -25.17
CA LEU A 470 -13.28 28.20 -24.33
C LEU A 470 -12.62 29.52 -24.72
N GLY A 471 -12.50 30.43 -23.78
CA GLY A 471 -11.75 31.68 -23.94
C GLY A 471 -10.24 31.46 -24.15
N ALA A 472 -9.47 32.52 -24.06
CA ALA A 472 -8.02 32.44 -24.21
C ALA A 472 -7.36 31.65 -23.07
N THR A 473 -6.44 30.77 -23.42
CA THR A 473 -5.62 29.96 -22.51
C THR A 473 -4.15 30.01 -22.92
N TYR A 474 -3.25 29.47 -22.13
CA TYR A 474 -1.81 29.54 -22.42
C TYR A 474 -1.37 28.51 -23.45
N LYS A 475 -1.49 27.23 -23.14
CA LYS A 475 -1.05 26.14 -24.03
C LYS A 475 -2.17 25.17 -24.38
N SER A 476 -2.91 24.68 -23.37
CA SER A 476 -3.97 23.71 -23.59
C SER A 476 -5.22 24.38 -24.17
N ARG A 477 -5.74 23.81 -25.25
CA ARG A 477 -6.98 24.22 -25.91
C ARG A 477 -7.99 23.08 -25.99
N THR A 478 -7.81 22.05 -25.15
CA THR A 478 -8.63 20.82 -25.18
C THR A 478 -9.76 20.89 -24.16
N VAL A 479 -10.97 20.58 -24.60
CA VAL A 479 -12.18 20.50 -23.76
C VAL A 479 -12.80 19.11 -23.90
N ALA A 480 -13.20 18.52 -22.78
CA ALA A 480 -13.97 17.28 -22.73
C ALA A 480 -15.45 17.60 -22.50
N ILE A 481 -16.35 16.96 -23.26
CA ILE A 481 -17.80 17.09 -23.13
C ILE A 481 -18.39 15.74 -22.73
N TYR A 482 -19.16 15.75 -21.65
CA TYR A 482 -19.86 14.59 -21.10
C TYR A 482 -21.37 14.81 -21.18
N ALA A 483 -22.14 13.75 -21.38
CA ALA A 483 -23.59 13.73 -21.17
C ALA A 483 -23.93 12.81 -20.00
N ASP A 484 -24.88 13.26 -19.20
CA ASP A 484 -25.43 12.59 -18.02
C ASP A 484 -26.96 12.60 -18.14
N PRO A 485 -27.56 11.60 -18.82
CA PRO A 485 -29.00 11.48 -18.95
C PRO A 485 -29.65 11.20 -17.60
N PHE A 486 -30.79 11.81 -17.32
CA PHE A 486 -31.55 11.58 -16.09
C PHE A 486 -32.02 10.12 -16.00
N GLY A 487 -32.03 9.58 -14.77
CA GLY A 487 -32.33 8.20 -14.45
C GLY A 487 -31.12 7.43 -13.98
N THR A 488 -31.34 6.24 -13.44
CA THR A 488 -30.27 5.40 -12.83
C THR A 488 -29.74 4.31 -13.76
N ASP A 489 -30.41 4.11 -14.91
CA ASP A 489 -30.12 3.04 -15.88
C ASP A 489 -29.11 3.44 -16.96
N LYS A 490 -28.73 4.72 -17.05
CA LYS A 490 -27.74 5.24 -18.00
C LYS A 490 -26.68 6.07 -17.29
N PRO A 491 -25.42 5.58 -17.22
CA PRO A 491 -24.35 6.34 -16.57
C PRO A 491 -23.92 7.55 -17.40
N LYS A 492 -23.27 8.50 -16.72
CA LYS A 492 -22.58 9.62 -17.37
C LYS A 492 -21.53 9.10 -18.37
N LYS A 493 -21.56 9.63 -19.60
CA LYS A 493 -20.71 9.20 -20.72
C LYS A 493 -19.89 10.36 -21.27
N LEU A 494 -18.61 10.11 -21.58
CA LEU A 494 -17.78 11.01 -22.37
C LEU A 494 -18.27 10.97 -23.83
N LEU A 495 -18.64 12.14 -24.35
CA LEU A 495 -19.07 12.29 -25.75
C LEU A 495 -17.91 12.64 -26.66
N LYS A 496 -17.05 13.57 -26.22
CA LYS A 496 -15.94 14.07 -27.02
C LYS A 496 -14.86 14.69 -26.16
N THR A 497 -13.61 14.47 -26.56
CA THR A 497 -12.44 15.25 -26.12
C THR A 497 -11.75 15.77 -27.37
N ALA A 498 -11.64 17.09 -27.52
CA ALA A 498 -11.02 17.69 -28.68
C ALA A 498 -10.44 19.08 -28.37
N LYS A 499 -9.47 19.52 -29.18
CA LYS A 499 -9.05 20.92 -29.23
C LYS A 499 -10.18 21.77 -29.81
N VAL A 500 -10.42 22.94 -29.22
CA VAL A 500 -11.36 23.91 -29.78
C VAL A 500 -10.85 24.46 -31.12
N ASN A 501 -11.76 24.84 -32.00
CA ASN A 501 -11.43 25.47 -33.27
C ASN A 501 -10.88 26.90 -33.10
N SER A 502 -10.60 27.61 -34.21
CA SER A 502 -10.09 28.99 -34.21
C SER A 502 -10.99 30.00 -33.49
N LYS A 503 -12.31 29.71 -33.42
CA LYS A 503 -13.31 30.52 -32.69
C LYS A 503 -13.44 30.11 -31.21
N GLY A 504 -12.66 29.18 -30.73
CA GLY A 504 -12.71 28.68 -29.35
C GLY A 504 -13.81 27.65 -29.09
N ASN A 505 -14.42 27.05 -30.11
CA ASN A 505 -15.56 26.17 -29.98
C ASN A 505 -15.22 24.70 -30.16
N VAL A 506 -15.88 23.84 -29.37
CA VAL A 506 -15.97 22.39 -29.58
C VAL A 506 -17.39 21.94 -29.33
N SER A 507 -17.91 21.06 -30.18
CA SER A 507 -19.32 20.63 -30.11
C SER A 507 -19.41 19.10 -30.05
N ALA A 508 -20.48 18.64 -29.38
CA ALA A 508 -20.92 17.25 -29.35
C ALA A 508 -22.45 17.21 -29.52
N ILE A 509 -22.97 16.13 -30.12
CA ILE A 509 -24.40 15.92 -30.33
C ILE A 509 -24.95 15.00 -29.24
N VAL A 510 -26.14 15.33 -28.73
CA VAL A 510 -26.90 14.52 -27.79
C VAL A 510 -28.27 14.25 -28.41
N ASP A 511 -28.67 13.00 -28.53
CA ASP A 511 -30.04 12.59 -28.83
C ASP A 511 -30.91 12.79 -27.58
N MET A 512 -31.82 13.77 -27.64
CA MET A 512 -32.64 14.20 -26.51
C MET A 512 -33.84 13.26 -26.28
N THR A 513 -33.53 12.07 -25.81
CA THR A 513 -34.57 11.09 -25.39
C THR A 513 -34.96 11.25 -23.91
N ARG A 514 -34.20 12.03 -23.15
CA ARG A 514 -34.37 12.32 -21.72
C ARG A 514 -33.86 13.72 -21.39
N ASP A 515 -34.29 14.24 -20.26
CA ASP A 515 -33.65 15.37 -19.64
C ASP A 515 -32.18 14.98 -19.41
N THR A 516 -31.25 15.84 -19.81
CA THR A 516 -29.81 15.49 -19.83
C THR A 516 -28.99 16.67 -19.35
N THR A 517 -28.09 16.42 -18.37
CA THR A 517 -27.07 17.37 -17.99
C THR A 517 -25.80 17.12 -18.83
N VAL A 518 -25.40 18.12 -19.60
CA VAL A 518 -24.16 18.13 -20.37
C VAL A 518 -23.10 18.92 -19.57
N THR A 519 -21.91 18.36 -19.44
CA THR A 519 -20.80 18.96 -18.70
C THR A 519 -19.64 19.18 -19.65
N ALA A 520 -19.13 20.41 -19.73
CA ALA A 520 -17.88 20.72 -20.42
C ALA A 520 -16.78 20.97 -19.39
N VAL A 521 -15.61 20.35 -19.60
CA VAL A 521 -14.46 20.40 -18.71
C VAL A 521 -13.23 20.85 -19.47
N PHE A 522 -12.61 21.92 -19.02
CA PHE A 522 -11.25 22.31 -19.34
C PHE A 522 -10.35 21.98 -18.15
N ALA A 523 -9.37 21.11 -18.32
CA ALA A 523 -8.51 20.64 -17.23
C ALA A 523 -7.53 21.71 -16.71
N GLY A 524 -7.35 22.80 -17.46
CA GLY A 524 -6.37 23.84 -17.18
C GLY A 524 -5.04 23.58 -17.87
N ASP A 525 -4.12 24.51 -17.64
CA ASP A 525 -2.69 24.41 -18.02
C ASP A 525 -1.82 25.14 -16.99
N ALA A 526 -0.53 25.30 -17.29
CA ALA A 526 0.41 25.92 -16.37
C ALA A 526 0.07 27.38 -15.98
N ARG A 527 -0.77 28.08 -16.75
CA ARG A 527 -1.11 29.49 -16.51
C ARG A 527 -2.60 29.78 -16.42
N SER A 528 -3.43 28.83 -16.89
CA SER A 528 -4.89 28.94 -16.94
C SER A 528 -5.53 27.94 -16.01
N ALA A 529 -6.40 28.40 -15.12
CA ALA A 529 -7.08 27.54 -14.15
C ALA A 529 -8.04 26.57 -14.86
N SER A 530 -8.26 25.40 -14.29
CA SER A 530 -9.29 24.47 -14.73
C SER A 530 -10.68 25.09 -14.59
N LYS A 531 -11.61 24.72 -15.48
CA LYS A 531 -12.99 25.20 -15.45
C LYS A 531 -13.95 24.10 -15.87
N THR A 532 -15.00 23.93 -15.11
CA THR A 532 -16.12 23.04 -15.43
C THR A 532 -17.39 23.87 -15.52
N VAL A 533 -18.21 23.64 -16.55
CA VAL A 533 -19.54 24.23 -16.70
C VAL A 533 -20.53 23.14 -17.03
N LYS A 534 -21.78 23.33 -16.58
CA LYS A 534 -22.88 22.40 -16.81
C LYS A 534 -24.02 23.13 -17.53
N SER A 535 -24.75 22.38 -18.33
CA SER A 535 -25.95 22.82 -19.05
C SER A 535 -26.95 21.69 -19.00
N THR A 536 -28.12 21.92 -18.40
CA THR A 536 -29.19 20.94 -18.37
C THR A 536 -30.21 21.31 -19.46
N ALA A 537 -30.44 20.40 -20.39
CA ALA A 537 -31.48 20.49 -21.38
C ALA A 537 -32.56 19.43 -21.13
N TYR A 538 -33.75 19.75 -21.49
CA TYR A 538 -34.96 19.00 -21.21
C TYR A 538 -35.51 18.34 -22.46
N ALA A 539 -36.17 17.20 -22.31
CA ALA A 539 -36.77 16.46 -23.40
C ALA A 539 -38.23 16.07 -23.09
N HIS A 540 -39.13 16.32 -24.02
CA HIS A 540 -40.48 15.77 -23.94
C HIS A 540 -40.44 14.23 -23.90
N ALA A 541 -41.44 13.63 -23.25
CA ALA A 541 -41.74 12.22 -23.43
C ALA A 541 -42.36 11.96 -24.80
N LYS A 542 -42.11 10.80 -25.42
CA LYS A 542 -42.82 10.37 -26.62
C LYS A 542 -44.18 9.82 -26.19
N ILE A 543 -45.27 10.41 -26.67
CA ILE A 543 -46.63 10.00 -26.31
C ILE A 543 -47.48 9.90 -27.57
N SER A 544 -48.16 8.77 -27.74
CA SER A 544 -49.20 8.59 -28.73
C SER A 544 -50.34 7.76 -28.15
N THR A 545 -51.57 8.06 -28.58
CA THR A 545 -52.76 7.31 -28.14
C THR A 545 -53.57 6.87 -29.36
N THR A 546 -53.87 5.58 -29.45
CA THR A 546 -54.79 4.99 -30.41
C THR A 546 -56.12 4.71 -29.74
N VAL A 547 -57.20 4.83 -30.53
CA VAL A 547 -58.56 4.56 -30.09
C VAL A 547 -59.08 3.35 -30.84
N SER A 548 -59.66 2.40 -30.14
CA SER A 548 -60.21 1.18 -30.72
C SER A 548 -61.63 0.90 -30.25
N LYS A 549 -62.32 -0.04 -30.91
CA LYS A 549 -63.73 -0.40 -30.73
C LYS A 549 -64.73 0.66 -31.16
N HIS A 550 -64.30 1.74 -31.79
CA HIS A 550 -65.21 2.65 -32.48
C HIS A 550 -65.71 2.04 -33.80
N TYR A 551 -66.92 2.30 -34.17
CA TYR A 551 -67.49 1.75 -35.43
C TYR A 551 -67.27 2.66 -36.63
N LYS A 552 -67.07 3.99 -36.41
CA LYS A 552 -66.70 4.95 -37.43
C LYS A 552 -65.99 6.17 -36.86
N THR A 553 -65.39 6.97 -37.72
CA THR A 553 -64.92 8.33 -37.40
C THR A 553 -65.66 9.33 -38.21
N GLY A 554 -65.84 10.54 -37.70
CA GLY A 554 -66.52 11.63 -38.38
C GLY A 554 -66.18 12.97 -37.76
N LYS A 555 -66.56 14.08 -38.43
CA LYS A 555 -66.29 15.44 -37.91
C LYS A 555 -67.44 15.96 -37.11
N ILE A 556 -67.20 16.62 -36.00
CA ILE A 556 -68.13 17.54 -35.33
C ILE A 556 -67.40 18.87 -35.23
N GLY A 557 -67.86 19.85 -35.99
CA GLY A 557 -67.13 21.09 -36.23
C GLY A 557 -65.78 20.82 -36.90
N SER A 558 -64.69 21.39 -36.40
CA SER A 558 -63.33 21.19 -36.92
C SER A 558 -62.63 19.95 -36.36
N ARG A 559 -63.23 19.21 -35.45
CA ARG A 559 -62.57 18.09 -34.72
C ARG A 559 -63.07 16.74 -35.25
N THR A 560 -62.11 15.76 -35.37
CA THR A 560 -62.42 14.36 -35.68
C THR A 560 -62.83 13.66 -34.41
N TYR A 561 -64.02 13.01 -34.41
CA TYR A 561 -64.53 12.21 -33.31
C TYR A 561 -64.54 10.74 -33.69
N TYR A 562 -64.27 9.89 -32.65
CA TYR A 562 -64.46 8.44 -32.67
C TYR A 562 -65.93 8.16 -32.21
N TYR A 563 -66.70 7.43 -32.98
CA TYR A 563 -68.08 7.12 -32.66
C TYR A 563 -68.23 5.72 -32.09
N PHE A 564 -68.86 5.64 -30.93
CA PHE A 564 -69.10 4.37 -30.21
C PHE A 564 -70.62 4.17 -30.11
N ARG A 565 -71.07 2.90 -30.12
CA ARG A 565 -72.44 2.60 -29.69
C ARG A 565 -72.50 2.87 -28.16
N LYS A 566 -73.67 3.32 -27.68
CA LYS A 566 -73.85 3.71 -26.29
C LYS A 566 -73.45 2.61 -25.25
N ASN A 567 -73.52 1.34 -25.65
CA ASN A 567 -73.17 0.19 -24.82
C ASN A 567 -71.76 -0.42 -25.17
N THR A 568 -70.95 0.29 -25.95
CA THR A 568 -69.61 -0.15 -26.34
C THR A 568 -68.55 0.58 -25.53
N ASP A 569 -67.74 -0.17 -24.78
CA ASP A 569 -66.63 0.38 -23.99
C ASP A 569 -65.51 0.88 -24.92
N PRO A 570 -65.20 2.17 -24.94
CA PRO A 570 -64.02 2.68 -25.62
C PRO A 570 -62.71 2.14 -25.02
N VAL A 571 -61.75 1.78 -25.88
CA VAL A 571 -60.41 1.38 -25.43
C VAL A 571 -59.38 2.35 -25.99
N PHE A 572 -58.62 2.95 -25.10
CA PHE A 572 -57.54 3.90 -25.41
C PHE A 572 -56.20 3.26 -25.07
N THR A 573 -55.39 2.97 -26.09
CA THR A 573 -54.08 2.42 -25.91
C THR A 573 -53.03 3.53 -26.06
N THR A 574 -52.41 3.91 -24.98
CA THR A 574 -51.33 4.88 -24.97
C THR A 574 -49.99 4.16 -25.10
N THR A 575 -49.12 4.69 -25.94
CA THR A 575 -47.74 4.27 -26.07
C THR A 575 -46.84 5.44 -25.67
N MET A 576 -45.91 5.18 -24.72
CA MET A 576 -44.88 6.13 -24.31
C MET A 576 -43.50 5.47 -24.37
N ASN A 577 -42.41 6.26 -24.43
CA ASN A 577 -41.09 5.73 -24.18
C ASN A 577 -41.04 5.16 -22.76
N TYR A 578 -40.62 3.89 -22.67
CA TYR A 578 -40.62 3.15 -21.39
C TYR A 578 -39.51 3.63 -20.44
N TYR A 579 -39.86 3.71 -19.19
CA TYR A 579 -38.92 3.77 -18.04
C TYR A 579 -39.57 2.98 -16.89
N ALA A 580 -38.74 2.32 -16.07
CA ALA A 580 -39.22 1.49 -14.95
C ALA A 580 -40.08 2.35 -13.98
N GLY A 581 -41.27 1.89 -13.65
CA GLY A 581 -42.20 2.60 -12.78
C GLY A 581 -43.01 3.71 -13.45
N ARG A 582 -42.75 4.02 -14.73
CA ARG A 582 -43.49 5.08 -15.49
C ARG A 582 -44.96 4.73 -15.65
N LYS A 583 -45.79 5.75 -15.45
CA LYS A 583 -47.25 5.69 -15.62
C LYS A 583 -47.70 6.77 -16.59
N GLN A 584 -48.75 6.48 -17.38
CA GLN A 584 -49.50 7.52 -18.06
C GLN A 584 -50.52 8.17 -17.09
N ARG A 585 -50.70 9.48 -17.16
CA ARG A 585 -51.86 10.16 -16.58
C ARG A 585 -52.95 10.23 -17.64
N PHE A 586 -54.04 9.49 -17.47
CA PHE A 586 -55.23 9.55 -18.30
C PHE A 586 -56.13 10.63 -17.74
N GLN A 587 -56.49 11.66 -18.56
CA GLN A 587 -57.40 12.74 -18.21
C GLN A 587 -58.65 12.67 -19.09
N LEU A 588 -59.81 12.71 -18.49
CA LEU A 588 -61.13 12.70 -19.16
C LEU A 588 -61.83 14.03 -18.99
N GLN A 589 -62.45 14.53 -20.06
CA GLN A 589 -63.35 15.70 -20.04
C GLN A 589 -64.60 15.38 -20.78
N VAL A 590 -65.72 15.91 -20.30
CA VAL A 590 -67.03 15.79 -20.90
C VAL A 590 -67.49 17.16 -21.39
N TYR A 591 -68.16 17.20 -22.59
CA TYR A 591 -68.70 18.41 -23.18
C TYR A 591 -70.16 18.61 -22.75
N TYR A 592 -70.41 19.72 -22.07
CA TYR A 592 -71.75 20.08 -21.60
C TYR A 592 -71.96 21.59 -21.74
N GLN A 593 -73.13 21.98 -22.23
CA GLN A 593 -73.53 23.39 -22.38
C GLN A 593 -72.48 24.32 -23.00
N GLY A 594 -71.82 23.88 -24.08
CA GLY A 594 -70.83 24.70 -24.79
C GLY A 594 -69.40 24.65 -24.25
N SER A 595 -69.17 23.99 -23.13
CA SER A 595 -67.89 23.97 -22.43
C SER A 595 -67.36 22.55 -22.12
N TRP A 596 -66.01 22.41 -21.91
CA TRP A 596 -65.37 21.18 -21.52
C TRP A 596 -65.16 21.17 -20.02
N TYR A 597 -65.73 20.20 -19.32
CA TYR A 597 -65.64 20.02 -17.89
C TYR A 597 -64.70 18.84 -17.58
N ASP A 598 -63.80 19.01 -16.61
CA ASP A 598 -62.89 17.94 -16.18
C ASP A 598 -63.67 16.87 -15.40
N SER A 599 -63.61 15.64 -15.85
CA SER A 599 -64.25 14.47 -15.25
C SER A 599 -63.26 13.63 -14.44
N GLY A 600 -62.06 14.15 -14.24
CA GLY A 600 -61.01 13.53 -13.44
C GLY A 600 -59.82 13.00 -14.22
N SER A 601 -58.82 12.54 -13.47
CA SER A 601 -57.61 11.93 -14.04
C SER A 601 -57.06 10.84 -13.12
N GLN A 602 -56.47 9.80 -13.74
CA GLN A 602 -55.89 8.66 -13.05
C GLN A 602 -54.58 8.24 -13.70
N HIS A 603 -53.66 7.67 -12.91
CA HIS A 603 -52.41 7.16 -13.40
C HIS A 603 -52.49 5.64 -13.63
N PHE A 604 -52.07 5.18 -14.82
CA PHE A 604 -52.03 3.79 -15.22
C PHE A 604 -50.60 3.39 -15.58
N ALA A 605 -50.15 2.25 -15.07
CA ALA A 605 -48.82 1.74 -15.35
C ALA A 605 -48.60 1.42 -16.83
N LEU A 606 -47.39 1.60 -17.32
CA LEU A 606 -46.96 1.12 -18.63
C LEU A 606 -46.41 -0.31 -18.48
N ALA A 607 -46.77 -1.17 -19.42
CA ALA A 607 -46.06 -2.42 -19.62
C ALA A 607 -44.65 -2.16 -20.16
N THR A 608 -43.74 -3.14 -20.09
CA THR A 608 -42.35 -3.04 -20.53
C THR A 608 -42.17 -2.65 -22.01
N ASN A 609 -43.18 -2.89 -22.83
CA ASN A 609 -43.25 -2.43 -24.23
C ASN A 609 -43.71 -0.97 -24.38
N GLY A 610 -43.86 -0.22 -23.27
CA GLY A 610 -44.29 1.16 -23.24
C GLY A 610 -45.79 1.39 -23.46
N LYS A 611 -46.61 0.34 -23.47
CA LYS A 611 -48.06 0.47 -23.71
C LYS A 611 -48.87 0.39 -22.42
N SER A 612 -49.99 1.14 -22.41
CA SER A 612 -51.00 1.07 -21.35
C SER A 612 -52.37 1.23 -22.00
N ALA A 613 -53.24 0.25 -21.86
CA ALA A 613 -54.62 0.27 -22.37
C ALA A 613 -55.59 0.60 -21.24
N VAL A 614 -56.40 1.63 -21.44
CA VAL A 614 -57.48 2.03 -20.53
C VAL A 614 -58.80 1.76 -21.22
N ARG A 615 -59.64 0.98 -20.61
CA ARG A 615 -61.03 0.73 -21.03
C ARG A 615 -61.93 1.63 -20.20
N LEU A 616 -62.69 2.50 -20.86
CA LEU A 616 -63.75 3.26 -20.22
C LEU A 616 -65.04 2.47 -20.27
N GLU A 617 -65.84 2.60 -19.26
CA GLU A 617 -67.18 2.08 -19.27
C GLU A 617 -68.04 2.84 -20.30
N ALA A 618 -68.90 2.12 -20.98
CA ALA A 618 -69.86 2.71 -21.96
C ALA A 618 -70.80 3.66 -21.25
N ALA A 619 -71.17 4.76 -21.93
CA ALA A 619 -72.02 5.79 -21.32
C ALA A 619 -73.44 5.34 -21.04
N GLY A 620 -73.96 4.28 -21.70
CA GLY A 620 -75.34 3.85 -21.61
C GLY A 620 -76.31 4.73 -22.34
N GLU A 621 -75.96 5.99 -22.60
CA GLU A 621 -76.77 7.01 -23.24
C GLU A 621 -76.12 7.53 -24.53
N SER A 622 -76.92 8.01 -25.45
CA SER A 622 -76.47 8.64 -26.70
C SER A 622 -76.38 10.16 -26.57
N GLY A 623 -75.55 10.78 -27.43
CA GLY A 623 -75.37 12.24 -27.48
C GLY A 623 -74.21 12.76 -26.60
N ILE A 624 -73.69 11.94 -25.70
CA ILE A 624 -72.55 12.32 -24.86
C ILE A 624 -71.30 12.53 -25.71
N ARG A 625 -70.71 13.71 -25.59
CA ARG A 625 -69.40 14.04 -26.18
C ARG A 625 -68.37 14.12 -25.11
N ALA A 626 -67.23 13.42 -25.34
CA ALA A 626 -66.14 13.44 -24.42
C ALA A 626 -64.76 13.54 -25.14
N ARG A 627 -63.73 13.89 -24.43
CA ARG A 627 -62.34 13.82 -24.89
C ARG A 627 -61.44 13.33 -23.81
N MET A 628 -60.44 12.60 -24.21
CA MET A 628 -59.37 12.19 -23.31
C MET A 628 -58.01 12.61 -23.84
N ARG A 629 -57.04 12.75 -22.96
CA ARG A 629 -55.63 12.79 -23.32
C ARG A 629 -54.80 12.02 -22.31
N SER A 630 -53.75 11.44 -22.83
CA SER A 630 -52.69 10.85 -21.97
C SER A 630 -51.56 11.85 -21.81
N SER A 631 -50.99 11.91 -20.63
CA SER A 631 -49.87 12.81 -20.31
C SER A 631 -48.81 12.07 -19.50
N TYR A 632 -47.58 12.47 -19.69
CA TYR A 632 -46.50 12.24 -18.75
C TYR A 632 -46.35 13.50 -17.88
N ILE A 633 -46.47 13.36 -16.58
CA ILE A 633 -46.27 14.45 -15.62
C ILE A 633 -45.01 14.13 -14.84
N ASN A 634 -44.00 14.96 -15.00
CA ASN A 634 -42.71 14.77 -14.30
C ASN A 634 -42.95 14.53 -12.81
N SER A 635 -42.27 13.55 -12.21
CA SER A 635 -42.47 13.05 -10.85
C SER A 635 -43.79 12.28 -10.65
N SER A 636 -44.95 12.87 -10.86
CA SER A 636 -46.24 12.21 -10.60
C SER A 636 -46.51 11.00 -11.49
N SER A 637 -45.90 10.93 -12.68
CA SER A 637 -45.93 9.74 -13.54
C SER A 637 -44.94 8.63 -13.13
N GLY A 638 -44.32 8.71 -11.94
CA GLY A 638 -43.49 7.67 -11.35
C GLY A 638 -41.98 7.79 -11.62
N ASP A 639 -41.57 8.80 -12.40
CA ASP A 639 -40.15 9.11 -12.65
C ASP A 639 -39.95 10.60 -12.98
N THR A 640 -38.69 11.03 -13.01
CA THR A 640 -38.26 12.41 -13.30
C THR A 640 -37.38 12.49 -14.55
N VAL A 641 -37.45 11.51 -15.43
CA VAL A 641 -36.50 11.32 -16.54
C VAL A 641 -36.78 12.22 -17.73
N ASN A 642 -38.03 12.66 -17.91
CA ASN A 642 -38.46 13.58 -18.97
C ASN A 642 -39.23 14.76 -18.38
N SER A 643 -39.34 15.81 -19.15
CA SER A 643 -40.23 16.95 -18.85
C SER A 643 -41.69 16.62 -19.09
N THR A 644 -42.57 17.26 -18.29
CA THR A 644 -44.03 17.12 -18.46
C THR A 644 -44.45 17.29 -19.92
N THR A 645 -45.20 16.30 -20.40
CA THR A 645 -45.62 16.23 -21.79
C THR A 645 -47.08 15.82 -21.86
N HIS A 646 -47.86 16.58 -22.63
CA HIS A 646 -49.27 16.27 -22.88
C HIS A 646 -49.45 15.71 -24.29
N GLY A 647 -50.10 14.56 -24.39
CA GLY A 647 -50.54 14.03 -25.67
C GLY A 647 -51.72 14.79 -26.26
N ALA A 648 -51.99 14.52 -27.52
CA ALA A 648 -53.14 15.14 -28.22
C ALA A 648 -54.47 14.64 -27.66
N TRP A 649 -55.44 15.53 -27.60
CA TRP A 649 -56.82 15.17 -27.25
C TRP A 649 -57.40 14.20 -28.29
N LYS A 650 -58.07 13.12 -27.84
CA LYS A 650 -58.89 12.20 -28.62
C LYS A 650 -60.35 12.45 -28.27
N TYR A 651 -61.06 12.90 -29.25
CA TYR A 651 -62.51 13.27 -29.14
C TYR A 651 -63.35 12.05 -29.48
N PHE A 652 -64.37 11.77 -28.69
CA PHE A 652 -65.24 10.65 -28.93
C PHE A 652 -66.71 10.99 -28.53
N THR A 653 -67.64 10.22 -29.06
CA THR A 653 -69.10 10.42 -28.79
C THR A 653 -69.80 9.07 -28.80
N PHE A 654 -70.88 8.99 -28.04
CA PHE A 654 -71.72 7.81 -27.97
C PHE A 654 -73.00 8.06 -28.76
N THR A 655 -73.47 7.05 -29.49
CA THR A 655 -74.65 7.07 -30.33
C THR A 655 -75.46 5.78 -30.14
N ASN A 656 -76.73 5.78 -30.59
CA ASN A 656 -77.56 4.59 -30.54
C ASN A 656 -77.04 3.46 -31.44
#